data_3bb513609d4a5a0ef0bc2cb503240dee
#
_entry.id   3bb513609d4a5a0ef0bc2cb503240dee
#
_cell.length_a   1.000
_cell.length_b   1.000
_cell.length_c   1.000
_cell.angle_alpha   90.00
_cell.angle_beta   90.00
_cell.angle_gamma   90.00
#
_symmetry.space_group_name_H-M   'P 1'
#
loop_
_entity.id
_entity.type
_entity.pdbx_description
1 polymer ?
#
loop_
_entity_poly.entity_id
_entity_poly.type
_entity_poly.pdbx_seq_one_letter_code
_entity_poly.pdbx_strand_id
1 'polypeptide(L)'
;MRSFPQLSLLRLFLLLGLLGTSWAGVGGSISGTIKDPSGAAIAQSAVSLVNTGTGARQSATTDGRGTYTFPVLPIADYVLEVNHPGFKPYRRTGIALDANSALRVDAVLQVGERTDAITVSDNAAHVETSSSQMGEVIAGSMMTGVPLNGRSYTDLLALQSGVAPATSITSSTVQDVGASAFSPSGDLNAGNISINGQREFANSFMVNGSDVEEDVNMGTAIIPNLDSIAEFRILTNNFDAEYGEYSGGQINVITKSGSNAFHGDVFEFLRNTNLDARNYFSPSRGSFDQNQFGGTLGGPATRNKIFFYSDYQGTRQTQGVDTGLIPVPSIQDRSGNLADLASSLVTTVSGPAWATALSQNLGYQISVGEPYYFPGCTNTNYSATSTTACVLPTLQIPNSAWSAPAQHLLQYIPAPNQPGNVFSTSAYNQTLNDNKGAARLDASTPWGLISTYYFLDNFTQNNPYPTAQGGANVPGFNAVNLGRAQLLNLGSTKTPSATAVNEFRFSYLRDSNDLGRPQGGVGVNLASQGFQVGPNTPGIVPLSPQTEGLENVVFNNYSIGTDTNELRQSNNTFQWLDNFSKVVGTHTIKAGGEFHYDQVNTHAIAQFNGSFLFFGSQTGSDFVDFLLGAPTQYNQSQLQPFYGRNKYLGLYAQDSWRL
;
A
#
# COMPACT_ATOMS: atom_id res chain seq x y z
N MET A 1 19.99 -18.75 30.18
CA MET A 1 19.67 -18.51 28.77
C MET A 1 20.84 -19.05 27.95
N ARG A 2 20.62 -20.15 27.23
CA ARG A 2 21.68 -20.82 26.45
C ARG A 2 21.60 -20.32 25.02
N SER A 3 22.69 -19.72 24.54
CA SER A 3 22.88 -19.29 23.14
C SER A 3 22.90 -20.53 22.25
N PHE A 4 21.88 -20.71 21.43
CA PHE A 4 21.88 -21.66 20.31
C PHE A 4 22.81 -21.14 19.20
N PRO A 5 23.57 -21.99 18.53
CA PRO A 5 24.60 -21.58 17.59
C PRO A 5 23.97 -21.15 16.26
N GLN A 6 23.66 -19.88 16.11
CA GLN A 6 23.24 -19.25 14.83
C GLN A 6 24.27 -19.44 13.71
N LEU A 7 25.53 -19.72 14.06
CA LEU A 7 26.60 -20.01 13.10
C LEU A 7 26.45 -21.36 12.37
N SER A 8 25.75 -22.33 12.95
CA SER A 8 25.64 -23.68 12.37
C SER A 8 24.62 -23.75 11.24
N LEU A 9 23.50 -23.01 11.33
CA LEU A 9 22.51 -22.93 10.26
C LEU A 9 23.04 -22.13 9.05
N LEU A 10 23.71 -21.02 9.29
CA LEU A 10 24.35 -20.23 8.23
C LEU A 10 25.44 -21.03 7.49
N ARG A 11 26.21 -21.87 8.19
CA ARG A 11 27.20 -22.77 7.61
C ARG A 11 26.55 -23.93 6.84
N LEU A 12 25.40 -24.44 7.27
CA LEU A 12 24.65 -25.47 6.56
C LEU A 12 24.06 -24.91 5.26
N PHE A 13 23.54 -23.67 5.27
CA PHE A 13 23.07 -22.98 4.06
C PHE A 13 24.21 -22.62 3.11
N LEU A 14 25.37 -22.21 3.63
CA LEU A 14 26.57 -21.97 2.81
C LEU A 14 27.14 -23.28 2.21
N LEU A 15 27.04 -24.39 2.92
CA LEU A 15 27.45 -25.71 2.42
C LEU A 15 26.47 -26.31 1.40
N LEU A 16 25.16 -26.09 1.56
CA LEU A 16 24.16 -26.46 0.57
C LEU A 16 24.23 -25.57 -0.67
N GLY A 17 24.59 -24.30 -0.54
CA GLY A 17 24.84 -23.39 -1.67
C GLY A 17 26.09 -23.70 -2.50
N LEU A 18 27.00 -24.56 -1.98
CA LEU A 18 28.20 -24.98 -2.71
C LEU A 18 28.04 -26.29 -3.51
N LEU A 19 26.90 -27.00 -3.39
CA LEU A 19 26.69 -28.32 -4.00
C LEU A 19 25.88 -28.31 -5.32
N GLY A 20 25.67 -27.17 -5.94
CA GLY A 20 25.02 -27.15 -7.28
C GLY A 20 24.57 -25.75 -7.65
N THR A 21 25.35 -25.10 -8.47
CA THR A 21 24.98 -23.81 -9.07
C THR A 21 23.80 -23.99 -10.03
N SER A 22 22.60 -23.65 -9.60
CA SER A 22 21.38 -23.65 -10.40
C SER A 22 20.51 -22.42 -10.06
N TRP A 23 19.83 -21.78 -11.03
CA TRP A 23 19.36 -20.39 -10.91
C TRP A 23 18.14 -20.05 -11.82
N ALA A 24 17.32 -19.07 -11.57
CA ALA A 24 15.88 -18.92 -11.83
C ALA A 24 15.26 -17.75 -12.63
N GLY A 25 14.06 -17.85 -13.22
CA GLY A 25 13.22 -16.75 -13.77
C GLY A 25 11.73 -17.07 -13.93
N VAL A 26 10.83 -16.06 -13.81
CA VAL A 26 9.40 -16.19 -14.12
C VAL A 26 9.20 -16.30 -15.62
N GLY A 27 8.58 -17.38 -16.10
CA GLY A 27 8.38 -17.59 -17.51
C GLY A 27 7.21 -18.54 -17.82
N GLY A 28 6.95 -18.71 -19.10
CA GLY A 28 6.04 -19.74 -19.59
C GLY A 28 6.78 -20.95 -20.15
N SER A 29 6.05 -21.90 -20.71
CA SER A 29 6.60 -23.08 -21.36
C SER A 29 6.07 -23.25 -22.79
N ILE A 30 6.89 -23.78 -23.67
CA ILE A 30 6.49 -24.17 -25.03
C ILE A 30 6.80 -25.66 -25.25
N SER A 31 5.79 -26.42 -25.65
CA SER A 31 5.93 -27.83 -25.99
C SER A 31 5.20 -28.14 -27.30
N GLY A 32 5.49 -29.29 -27.91
CA GLY A 32 4.78 -29.69 -29.13
C GLY A 32 5.26 -31.00 -29.67
N THR A 33 4.64 -31.43 -30.76
CA THR A 33 4.97 -32.68 -31.46
C THR A 33 5.33 -32.36 -32.91
N ILE A 34 6.40 -32.97 -33.40
CA ILE A 34 6.83 -32.88 -34.77
C ILE A 34 6.39 -34.16 -35.51
N LYS A 35 5.62 -34.00 -36.59
CA LYS A 35 5.06 -35.09 -37.38
C LYS A 35 5.37 -34.90 -38.84
N ASP A 36 5.27 -35.99 -39.63
CA ASP A 36 5.24 -35.95 -41.07
C ASP A 36 3.80 -35.77 -41.61
N PRO A 37 3.60 -35.62 -42.94
CA PRO A 37 2.25 -35.48 -43.52
C PRO A 37 1.35 -36.72 -43.36
N SER A 38 1.91 -37.88 -43.02
CA SER A 38 1.14 -39.09 -42.73
C SER A 38 0.67 -39.15 -41.26
N GLY A 39 1.15 -38.21 -40.42
CA GLY A 39 0.89 -38.18 -38.99
C GLY A 39 1.90 -38.97 -38.15
N ALA A 40 2.93 -39.58 -38.77
CA ALA A 40 3.98 -40.29 -38.04
C ALA A 40 4.92 -39.31 -37.32
N ALA A 41 5.30 -39.66 -36.08
CA ALA A 41 6.19 -38.83 -35.25
C ALA A 41 7.62 -38.84 -35.81
N ILE A 42 8.26 -37.67 -35.84
CA ILE A 42 9.66 -37.53 -36.28
C ILE A 42 10.55 -37.32 -35.05
N ALA A 43 11.30 -38.38 -34.72
CA ALA A 43 12.28 -38.35 -33.63
C ALA A 43 13.57 -37.63 -34.05
N GLN A 44 14.37 -37.20 -33.08
CA GLN A 44 15.69 -36.58 -33.28
C GLN A 44 15.70 -35.34 -34.19
N SER A 45 14.57 -34.64 -34.34
CA SER A 45 14.52 -33.37 -35.03
C SER A 45 15.14 -32.27 -34.16
N ALA A 46 16.00 -31.45 -34.75
CA ALA A 46 16.56 -30.28 -34.06
C ALA A 46 15.50 -29.19 -34.04
N VAL A 47 15.07 -28.81 -32.84
CA VAL A 47 14.10 -27.75 -32.60
C VAL A 47 14.81 -26.59 -31.91
N SER A 48 14.65 -25.38 -32.42
CA SER A 48 15.16 -24.18 -31.75
C SER A 48 14.11 -23.10 -31.64
N LEU A 49 14.09 -22.43 -30.50
CA LEU A 49 13.31 -21.21 -30.23
C LEU A 49 14.22 -20.00 -30.21
N VAL A 50 13.85 -18.97 -30.92
CA VAL A 50 14.57 -17.69 -30.99
C VAL A 50 13.67 -16.61 -30.44
N ASN A 51 14.10 -15.96 -29.36
CA ASN A 51 13.46 -14.77 -28.84
C ASN A 51 13.69 -13.63 -29.83
N THR A 52 12.63 -13.01 -30.34
CA THR A 52 12.72 -12.00 -31.41
C THR A 52 13.31 -10.67 -30.91
N GLY A 53 13.08 -10.32 -29.64
CA GLY A 53 13.57 -9.07 -29.05
C GLY A 53 15.06 -9.11 -28.72
N THR A 54 15.55 -10.23 -28.18
CA THR A 54 16.93 -10.36 -27.69
C THR A 54 17.85 -11.15 -28.61
N GLY A 55 17.29 -11.93 -29.53
CA GLY A 55 18.05 -12.88 -30.37
C GLY A 55 18.54 -14.12 -29.62
N ALA A 56 18.15 -14.28 -28.36
CA ALA A 56 18.52 -15.46 -27.57
C ALA A 56 17.93 -16.73 -28.18
N ARG A 57 18.75 -17.78 -28.31
CA ARG A 57 18.37 -19.07 -28.91
C ARG A 57 18.45 -20.18 -27.87
N GLN A 58 17.38 -20.97 -27.76
CA GLN A 58 17.36 -22.23 -27.01
C GLN A 58 17.13 -23.37 -27.99
N SER A 59 17.69 -24.55 -27.71
CA SER A 59 17.61 -25.72 -28.60
C SER A 59 17.23 -26.97 -27.84
N ALA A 60 16.38 -27.78 -28.44
CA ALA A 60 15.95 -29.09 -27.96
C ALA A 60 15.98 -30.09 -29.11
N THR A 61 15.88 -31.36 -28.80
CA THR A 61 15.76 -32.43 -29.79
C THR A 61 14.51 -33.25 -29.49
N THR A 62 13.73 -33.61 -30.52
CA THR A 62 12.53 -34.42 -30.31
C THR A 62 12.87 -35.83 -29.82
N ASP A 63 12.07 -36.34 -28.90
CA ASP A 63 12.13 -37.69 -28.38
C ASP A 63 11.62 -38.74 -29.40
N GLY A 64 11.58 -40.04 -29.02
CA GLY A 64 11.08 -41.14 -29.85
C GLY A 64 9.61 -41.01 -30.28
N ARG A 65 8.84 -40.13 -29.66
CA ARG A 65 7.44 -39.80 -30.00
C ARG A 65 7.32 -38.50 -30.79
N GLY A 66 8.45 -37.91 -31.20
CA GLY A 66 8.49 -36.64 -31.90
C GLY A 66 8.19 -35.44 -31.00
N THR A 67 8.18 -35.60 -29.67
CA THR A 67 7.83 -34.53 -28.72
C THR A 67 9.06 -33.69 -28.34
N TYR A 68 8.88 -32.39 -28.25
CA TYR A 68 9.85 -31.44 -27.70
C TYR A 68 9.24 -30.60 -26.61
N THR A 69 10.05 -30.08 -25.70
CA THR A 69 9.59 -29.18 -24.62
C THR A 69 10.70 -28.22 -24.24
N PHE A 70 10.31 -26.96 -24.05
CA PHE A 70 11.08 -25.91 -23.41
C PHE A 70 10.33 -25.54 -22.13
N PRO A 71 10.77 -26.02 -20.95
CA PRO A 71 9.95 -26.00 -19.74
C PRO A 71 9.84 -24.62 -19.09
N VAL A 72 10.81 -23.74 -19.30
CA VAL A 72 10.78 -22.35 -18.79
C VAL A 72 11.45 -21.43 -19.80
N LEU A 73 10.71 -20.42 -20.22
CA LEU A 73 11.13 -19.41 -21.18
C LEU A 73 10.72 -18.02 -20.65
N PRO A 74 11.55 -17.00 -20.82
CA PRO A 74 11.11 -15.61 -20.57
C PRO A 74 9.88 -15.28 -21.43
N ILE A 75 9.02 -14.40 -20.90
CA ILE A 75 7.90 -13.87 -21.69
C ILE A 75 8.44 -13.05 -22.87
N ALA A 76 8.02 -13.35 -24.06
CA ALA A 76 8.44 -12.70 -25.30
C ALA A 76 7.74 -13.29 -26.51
N ASP A 77 7.94 -12.64 -27.66
CA ASP A 77 7.63 -13.23 -28.96
C ASP A 77 8.76 -14.17 -29.41
N TYR A 78 8.36 -15.35 -29.88
CA TYR A 78 9.29 -16.40 -30.31
C TYR A 78 9.08 -16.79 -31.75
N VAL A 79 10.18 -17.28 -32.36
CA VAL A 79 10.20 -18.02 -33.62
C VAL A 79 10.66 -19.44 -33.36
N LEU A 80 9.83 -20.41 -33.76
CA LEU A 80 10.16 -21.82 -33.73
C LEU A 80 10.79 -22.20 -35.06
N GLU A 81 11.97 -22.82 -35.02
CA GLU A 81 12.66 -23.39 -36.18
C GLU A 81 12.88 -24.90 -35.96
N VAL A 82 12.48 -25.72 -36.93
CA VAL A 82 12.65 -27.16 -36.87
C VAL A 82 13.41 -27.64 -38.10
N ASN A 83 14.44 -28.45 -37.88
CA ASN A 83 15.26 -29.04 -38.91
C ASN A 83 15.40 -30.56 -38.71
N HIS A 84 15.18 -31.33 -39.78
CA HIS A 84 15.42 -32.77 -39.81
C HIS A 84 15.94 -33.19 -41.19
N PRO A 85 16.94 -34.11 -41.28
CA PRO A 85 17.42 -34.64 -42.56
C PRO A 85 16.28 -35.25 -43.37
N GLY A 86 16.16 -34.90 -44.66
CA GLY A 86 15.13 -35.41 -45.57
C GLY A 86 13.81 -34.61 -45.55
N PHE A 87 13.71 -33.60 -44.73
CA PHE A 87 12.54 -32.71 -44.67
C PHE A 87 12.93 -31.25 -44.93
N LYS A 88 11.97 -30.48 -45.47
CA LYS A 88 12.11 -29.01 -45.61
C LYS A 88 12.21 -28.36 -44.25
N PRO A 89 13.09 -27.32 -44.06
CA PRO A 89 13.11 -26.53 -42.85
C PRO A 89 11.76 -25.90 -42.57
N TYR A 90 11.28 -26.04 -41.34
CA TYR A 90 10.02 -25.46 -40.90
C TYR A 90 10.30 -24.25 -39.98
N ARG A 91 9.59 -23.15 -40.21
CA ARG A 91 9.68 -21.96 -39.41
C ARG A 91 8.29 -21.46 -39.07
N ARG A 92 8.00 -21.22 -37.78
CA ARG A 92 6.75 -20.62 -37.32
C ARG A 92 7.06 -19.33 -36.59
N THR A 93 6.39 -18.23 -36.98
CA THR A 93 6.52 -16.89 -36.39
C THR A 93 5.24 -16.52 -35.63
N GLY A 94 5.28 -15.48 -34.79
CA GLY A 94 4.11 -14.97 -34.09
C GLY A 94 3.70 -15.81 -32.88
N ILE A 95 4.67 -16.52 -32.24
CA ILE A 95 4.43 -17.25 -31.01
C ILE A 95 4.68 -16.28 -29.85
N ALA A 96 3.62 -15.65 -29.34
CA ALA A 96 3.69 -14.84 -28.12
C ALA A 96 3.56 -15.77 -26.90
N LEU A 97 4.47 -15.65 -25.96
CA LEU A 97 4.47 -16.42 -24.72
C LEU A 97 4.22 -15.50 -23.54
N ASP A 98 3.11 -15.71 -22.88
CA ASP A 98 2.68 -14.96 -21.70
C ASP A 98 3.20 -15.60 -20.40
N ALA A 99 3.15 -14.84 -19.30
CA ALA A 99 3.55 -15.30 -17.97
C ALA A 99 2.77 -16.54 -17.53
N ASN A 100 3.48 -17.51 -17.00
CA ASN A 100 2.94 -18.77 -16.48
C ASN A 100 2.08 -19.55 -17.49
N SER A 101 2.18 -19.24 -18.79
CA SER A 101 1.42 -19.95 -19.79
C SER A 101 2.15 -21.22 -20.28
N ALA A 102 1.37 -22.24 -20.69
CA ALA A 102 1.88 -23.51 -21.20
C ALA A 102 1.39 -23.71 -22.63
N LEU A 103 2.14 -23.17 -23.59
CA LEU A 103 1.75 -23.20 -24.99
C LEU A 103 2.08 -24.55 -25.64
N ARG A 104 1.17 -25.02 -26.51
CA ARG A 104 1.40 -26.15 -27.36
C ARG A 104 1.54 -25.71 -28.81
N VAL A 105 2.70 -26.03 -29.43
CA VAL A 105 3.05 -25.65 -30.81
C VAL A 105 3.47 -26.91 -31.58
N ASP A 106 2.51 -27.52 -32.22
CA ASP A 106 2.77 -28.70 -33.07
C ASP A 106 3.24 -28.24 -34.46
N ALA A 107 4.06 -29.06 -35.14
CA ALA A 107 4.52 -28.79 -36.48
C ALA A 107 4.50 -30.06 -37.36
N VAL A 108 4.12 -29.88 -38.64
CA VAL A 108 4.14 -30.94 -39.66
C VAL A 108 5.21 -30.59 -40.68
N LEU A 109 6.26 -31.43 -40.75
CA LEU A 109 7.37 -31.27 -41.70
C LEU A 109 7.03 -31.91 -43.05
N GLN A 110 7.32 -31.18 -44.11
CA GLN A 110 7.14 -31.68 -45.48
C GLN A 110 8.43 -32.31 -45.99
N VAL A 111 8.33 -33.45 -46.66
CA VAL A 111 9.47 -34.11 -47.32
C VAL A 111 10.02 -33.23 -48.44
N GLY A 112 11.31 -33.05 -48.51
CA GLY A 112 11.96 -32.27 -49.56
C GLY A 112 13.35 -31.78 -49.23
N GLU A 113 13.98 -31.10 -50.18
CA GLU A 113 15.34 -30.59 -50.03
C GLU A 113 15.36 -29.32 -49.15
N ARG A 114 16.53 -29.00 -48.60
CA ARG A 114 16.78 -27.90 -47.64
C ARG A 114 16.63 -26.49 -48.24
N THR A 115 16.44 -26.36 -49.53
CA THR A 115 16.42 -25.07 -50.22
C THR A 115 15.13 -24.28 -50.06
N ASP A 116 14.00 -24.91 -49.69
CA ASP A 116 12.69 -24.30 -49.57
C ASP A 116 12.16 -24.37 -48.13
N ALA A 117 12.32 -23.30 -47.37
CA ALA A 117 11.77 -23.22 -46.01
C ALA A 117 10.24 -22.99 -46.04
N ILE A 118 9.49 -23.73 -45.22
CA ILE A 118 8.07 -23.46 -45.00
C ILE A 118 7.93 -22.50 -43.82
N THR A 119 7.41 -21.30 -44.09
CA THR A 119 7.11 -20.33 -43.05
C THR A 119 5.60 -20.31 -42.80
N VAL A 120 5.21 -20.55 -41.54
CA VAL A 120 3.83 -20.41 -41.05
C VAL A 120 3.76 -19.17 -40.16
N SER A 121 2.85 -18.27 -40.47
CA SER A 121 2.50 -17.15 -39.63
C SER A 121 1.12 -17.39 -39.03
N ASP A 122 1.03 -17.42 -37.73
CA ASP A 122 -0.24 -17.65 -37.04
C ASP A 122 -0.45 -16.55 -36.00
N ASN A 123 -1.66 -15.96 -36.03
CA ASN A 123 -2.12 -14.98 -35.07
C ASN A 123 -3.35 -15.52 -34.34
N ALA A 124 -3.45 -16.85 -34.18
CA ALA A 124 -4.59 -17.47 -33.51
C ALA A 124 -4.64 -17.12 -32.03
N ALA A 125 -5.84 -16.95 -31.51
CA ALA A 125 -6.09 -16.78 -30.09
C ALA A 125 -5.41 -17.91 -29.29
N HIS A 126 -4.67 -17.55 -28.25
CA HIS A 126 -3.97 -18.52 -27.40
C HIS A 126 -4.99 -19.34 -26.60
N VAL A 127 -5.09 -20.62 -26.91
CA VAL A 127 -5.84 -21.59 -26.11
C VAL A 127 -4.83 -22.42 -25.32
N GLU A 128 -4.78 -22.24 -24.02
CA GLU A 128 -3.94 -23.04 -23.14
C GLU A 128 -4.55 -24.44 -22.96
N THR A 129 -4.03 -25.42 -23.65
CA THR A 129 -4.48 -26.83 -23.57
C THR A 129 -3.61 -27.70 -22.68
N SER A 130 -2.52 -27.15 -22.15
CA SER A 130 -1.51 -27.85 -21.35
C SER A 130 -1.45 -27.40 -19.89
N SER A 131 -2.31 -26.47 -19.48
CA SER A 131 -2.44 -26.01 -18.10
C SER A 131 -3.89 -26.13 -17.61
N SER A 132 -4.05 -26.47 -16.34
CA SER A 132 -5.34 -26.45 -15.64
C SER A 132 -5.55 -25.19 -14.80
N GLN A 133 -4.59 -24.28 -14.78
CA GLN A 133 -4.67 -23.03 -14.04
C GLN A 133 -5.75 -22.14 -14.64
N MET A 134 -6.57 -21.55 -13.77
CA MET A 134 -7.64 -20.63 -14.17
C MET A 134 -7.24 -19.21 -13.83
N GLY A 135 -7.27 -18.35 -14.83
CA GLY A 135 -6.91 -16.94 -14.64
C GLY A 135 -6.88 -16.20 -15.98
N GLU A 136 -6.47 -14.96 -15.92
CA GLU A 136 -6.41 -14.06 -17.08
C GLU A 136 -5.09 -13.32 -17.13
N VAL A 137 -4.64 -13.02 -18.35
CA VAL A 137 -3.45 -12.20 -18.62
C VAL A 137 -3.88 -10.87 -19.19
N ILE A 138 -3.41 -9.78 -18.60
CA ILE A 138 -3.64 -8.42 -19.06
C ILE A 138 -2.31 -7.87 -19.59
N ALA A 139 -2.25 -7.69 -20.91
CA ALA A 139 -1.07 -7.18 -21.59
C ALA A 139 -0.87 -5.69 -21.36
N GLY A 140 0.39 -5.24 -21.39
CA GLY A 140 0.76 -3.84 -21.18
C GLY A 140 0.07 -2.86 -22.12
N SER A 141 -0.17 -3.25 -23.38
CA SER A 141 -0.90 -2.43 -24.34
C SER A 141 -2.37 -2.20 -23.96
N MET A 142 -3.01 -3.17 -23.30
CA MET A 142 -4.37 -3.03 -22.77
C MET A 142 -4.37 -2.07 -21.56
N MET A 143 -3.40 -2.21 -20.67
CA MET A 143 -3.28 -1.35 -19.48
C MET A 143 -3.11 0.13 -19.84
N THR A 144 -2.23 0.43 -20.79
CA THR A 144 -1.98 1.82 -21.21
C THR A 144 -3.13 2.42 -22.03
N GLY A 145 -3.98 1.59 -22.61
CA GLY A 145 -5.15 2.01 -23.38
C GLY A 145 -6.37 2.39 -22.53
N VAL A 146 -6.42 2.01 -21.27
CA VAL A 146 -7.53 2.32 -20.35
C VAL A 146 -7.20 3.57 -19.53
N PRO A 147 -8.09 4.57 -19.46
CA PRO A 147 -7.88 5.77 -18.65
C PRO A 147 -8.06 5.45 -17.16
N LEU A 148 -6.96 5.21 -16.46
CA LEU A 148 -6.93 4.96 -15.02
C LEU A 148 -6.62 6.24 -14.25
N ASN A 149 -7.41 6.54 -13.22
CA ASN A 149 -7.28 7.79 -12.46
C ASN A 149 -5.94 7.86 -11.67
N GLY A 150 -5.51 6.76 -11.07
CA GLY A 150 -4.24 6.67 -10.32
C GLY A 150 -3.09 6.09 -11.13
N ARG A 151 -3.32 5.63 -12.35
CA ARG A 151 -2.37 4.86 -13.17
C ARG A 151 -1.80 3.65 -12.43
N SER A 152 -2.65 3.00 -11.63
CA SER A 152 -2.32 1.76 -10.91
C SER A 152 -2.90 0.55 -11.64
N TYR A 153 -2.10 -0.49 -11.82
CA TYR A 153 -2.59 -1.76 -12.36
C TYR A 153 -3.64 -2.41 -11.44
N THR A 154 -3.64 -2.07 -10.15
CA THR A 154 -4.60 -2.61 -9.16
C THR A 154 -6.05 -2.21 -9.48
N ASP A 155 -6.27 -1.06 -10.14
CA ASP A 155 -7.59 -0.66 -10.62
C ASP A 155 -8.17 -1.65 -11.65
N LEU A 156 -7.30 -2.29 -12.45
CA LEU A 156 -7.71 -3.26 -13.46
C LEU A 156 -8.04 -4.63 -12.88
N LEU A 157 -7.53 -4.95 -11.69
CA LEU A 157 -7.86 -6.20 -11.00
C LEU A 157 -9.36 -6.28 -10.69
N ALA A 158 -9.97 -5.17 -10.31
CA ALA A 158 -11.40 -5.09 -10.02
C ALA A 158 -12.31 -5.36 -11.25
N LEU A 159 -11.76 -5.34 -12.46
CA LEU A 159 -12.47 -5.66 -13.70
C LEU A 159 -12.45 -7.15 -14.04
N GLN A 160 -11.69 -7.94 -13.28
CA GLN A 160 -11.52 -9.36 -13.56
C GLN A 160 -12.67 -10.21 -12.99
N SER A 161 -12.95 -11.33 -13.64
CA SER A 161 -13.99 -12.26 -13.19
C SER A 161 -13.68 -12.83 -11.80
N GLY A 162 -14.63 -12.75 -10.89
CA GLY A 162 -14.49 -13.23 -9.51
C GLY A 162 -13.72 -12.29 -8.58
N VAL A 163 -13.32 -11.11 -9.04
CA VAL A 163 -12.65 -10.10 -8.23
C VAL A 163 -13.64 -9.00 -7.82
N ALA A 164 -13.64 -8.66 -6.55
CA ALA A 164 -14.40 -7.55 -6.00
C ALA A 164 -13.47 -6.61 -5.22
N PRO A 165 -13.59 -5.28 -5.37
CA PRO A 165 -12.92 -4.34 -4.50
C PRO A 165 -13.35 -4.61 -3.06
N ALA A 166 -12.39 -4.68 -2.14
CA ALA A 166 -12.64 -4.85 -0.72
C ALA A 166 -11.95 -3.71 0.04
N THR A 167 -12.72 -3.00 0.86
CA THR A 167 -12.24 -1.89 1.68
C THR A 167 -12.61 -2.13 3.14
N SER A 168 -12.34 -3.34 3.63
CA SER A 168 -12.62 -3.69 5.04
C SER A 168 -11.64 -3.01 6.00
N ILE A 169 -10.44 -2.66 5.51
CA ILE A 169 -9.45 -1.93 6.29
C ILE A 169 -9.67 -0.44 6.08
N THR A 170 -10.44 0.16 6.95
CA THR A 170 -10.40 1.61 7.11
C THR A 170 -9.24 1.95 8.04
N SER A 171 -8.58 3.07 7.80
CA SER A 171 -7.46 3.56 8.62
C SER A 171 -7.74 3.60 10.13
N SER A 172 -9.01 3.60 10.54
CA SER A 172 -9.42 3.62 11.94
C SER A 172 -9.40 2.23 12.63
N THR A 173 -9.49 1.12 11.89
CA THR A 173 -9.57 -0.22 12.49
C THR A 173 -8.23 -0.88 12.71
N VAL A 174 -7.17 -0.40 12.06
CA VAL A 174 -5.83 -0.98 12.12
C VAL A 174 -4.95 -0.30 13.18
N GLN A 175 -5.36 0.83 13.72
CA GLN A 175 -4.61 1.57 14.74
C GLN A 175 -4.42 0.78 16.04
N ASP A 176 -5.35 -0.11 16.40
CA ASP A 176 -5.26 -0.89 17.64
C ASP A 176 -4.11 -1.90 17.66
N VAL A 177 -3.55 -2.26 16.51
CA VAL A 177 -2.43 -3.20 16.40
C VAL A 177 -1.13 -2.54 15.93
N GLY A 178 -1.11 -1.22 15.79
CA GLY A 178 0.07 -0.48 15.35
C GLY A 178 0.43 -0.73 13.89
N ALA A 179 -0.55 -1.06 13.05
CA ALA A 179 -0.35 -1.34 11.65
C ALA A 179 -0.63 -0.11 10.77
N SER A 180 0.17 0.09 9.75
CA SER A 180 -0.10 1.11 8.72
C SER A 180 -1.16 0.61 7.75
N ALA A 181 -2.27 1.33 7.65
CA ALA A 181 -3.31 1.08 6.65
C ALA A 181 -3.06 1.85 5.33
N PHE A 182 -1.90 2.48 5.19
CA PHE A 182 -1.58 3.26 4.00
C PHE A 182 -1.00 2.36 2.93
N SER A 183 -1.64 2.37 1.78
CA SER A 183 -1.10 1.78 0.57
C SER A 183 0.07 2.61 0.03
N PRO A 184 1.03 2.00 -0.66
CA PRO A 184 2.01 2.72 -1.44
C PRO A 184 1.32 3.71 -2.39
N SER A 185 1.91 4.89 -2.60
CA SER A 185 1.30 5.98 -3.37
C SER A 185 -0.02 6.53 -2.78
N GLY A 186 -0.30 6.27 -1.50
CA GLY A 186 -1.44 6.85 -0.77
C GLY A 186 -2.79 6.58 -1.42
N ASP A 187 -3.60 7.62 -1.55
CA ASP A 187 -4.96 7.55 -2.13
C ASP A 187 -4.99 7.19 -3.64
N LEU A 188 -3.84 7.09 -4.29
CA LEU A 188 -3.74 6.70 -5.69
C LEU A 188 -3.81 5.18 -5.91
N ASN A 189 -3.90 4.40 -4.85
CA ASN A 189 -4.05 2.96 -4.90
C ASN A 189 -5.51 2.55 -4.68
N ALA A 190 -6.01 1.60 -5.46
CA ALA A 190 -7.39 1.11 -5.36
C ALA A 190 -7.71 0.33 -4.07
N GLY A 191 -6.71 0.05 -3.22
CA GLY A 191 -6.88 -0.74 -2.02
C GLY A 191 -6.86 -2.24 -2.25
N ASN A 192 -7.27 -2.99 -1.24
CA ASN A 192 -7.28 -4.45 -1.28
C ASN A 192 -8.46 -5.01 -2.07
N ILE A 193 -8.33 -6.24 -2.52
CA ILE A 193 -9.33 -6.95 -3.32
C ILE A 193 -9.70 -8.29 -2.68
N SER A 194 -10.93 -8.73 -2.92
CA SER A 194 -11.42 -10.07 -2.63
C SER A 194 -11.50 -10.87 -3.92
N ILE A 195 -10.89 -12.05 -3.96
CA ILE A 195 -10.94 -12.95 -5.10
C ILE A 195 -11.74 -14.19 -4.73
N ASN A 196 -12.77 -14.51 -5.51
CA ASN A 196 -13.68 -15.64 -5.30
C ASN A 196 -14.29 -15.68 -3.89
N GLY A 197 -14.55 -14.51 -3.30
CA GLY A 197 -15.11 -14.39 -1.95
C GLY A 197 -14.13 -14.68 -0.81
N GLN A 198 -12.86 -14.88 -1.09
CA GLN A 198 -11.82 -14.98 -0.08
C GLN A 198 -11.55 -13.61 0.57
N ARG A 199 -11.00 -13.62 1.78
CA ARG A 199 -10.59 -12.38 2.47
C ARG A 199 -9.50 -11.68 1.67
N GLU A 200 -9.45 -10.36 1.76
CA GLU A 200 -8.43 -9.54 1.09
C GLU A 200 -7.00 -9.93 1.46
N PHE A 201 -6.75 -10.44 2.66
CA PHE A 201 -5.45 -10.94 3.13
C PHE A 201 -5.08 -12.34 2.58
N ALA A 202 -5.94 -12.95 1.80
CA ALA A 202 -5.71 -14.30 1.27
C ALA A 202 -5.10 -14.30 -0.13
N ASN A 203 -4.83 -13.13 -0.70
CA ASN A 203 -4.26 -12.99 -2.04
C ASN A 203 -2.76 -12.79 -1.97
N SER A 204 -2.03 -13.26 -2.99
CA SER A 204 -0.61 -13.02 -3.15
C SER A 204 -0.36 -11.97 -4.24
N PHE A 205 0.57 -11.06 -3.97
CA PHE A 205 1.07 -10.08 -4.93
C PHE A 205 2.55 -10.29 -5.18
N MET A 206 2.92 -10.49 -6.44
CA MET A 206 4.30 -10.70 -6.84
C MET A 206 4.73 -9.73 -7.93
N VAL A 207 5.96 -9.22 -7.84
CA VAL A 207 6.62 -8.46 -8.91
C VAL A 207 7.85 -9.23 -9.37
N ASN A 208 7.89 -9.62 -10.64
CA ASN A 208 8.93 -10.48 -11.22
C ASN A 208 9.11 -11.78 -10.41
N GLY A 209 8.03 -12.30 -9.81
CA GLY A 209 7.97 -13.49 -8.98
C GLY A 209 8.56 -13.38 -7.58
N SER A 210 8.81 -12.18 -7.10
CA SER A 210 9.08 -11.91 -5.69
C SER A 210 7.81 -11.45 -5.00
N ASP A 211 7.59 -11.92 -3.80
CA ASP A 211 6.55 -11.44 -2.93
C ASP A 211 6.76 -9.95 -2.62
N VAL A 212 5.69 -9.17 -2.74
CA VAL A 212 5.68 -7.73 -2.49
C VAL A 212 4.53 -7.31 -1.58
N GLU A 213 4.04 -8.23 -0.77
CA GLU A 213 3.01 -7.91 0.20
C GLU A 213 3.58 -7.13 1.39
N GLU A 214 2.76 -6.26 1.91
CA GLU A 214 3.02 -5.55 3.15
C GLU A 214 2.64 -6.47 4.32
N ASP A 215 3.57 -6.72 5.25
CA ASP A 215 3.48 -7.77 6.29
C ASP A 215 2.32 -7.60 7.29
N VAL A 216 1.63 -6.46 7.31
CA VAL A 216 0.58 -6.18 8.30
C VAL A 216 -0.80 -6.09 7.66
N ASN A 217 -0.93 -5.33 6.58
CA ASN A 217 -2.19 -5.14 5.87
C ASN A 217 -2.39 -6.13 4.73
N MET A 218 -1.33 -6.89 4.37
CA MET A 218 -1.35 -7.92 3.34
C MET A 218 -1.82 -7.41 1.97
N GLY A 219 -1.65 -6.12 1.71
CA GLY A 219 -1.81 -5.51 0.40
C GLY A 219 -0.46 -5.37 -0.30
N THR A 220 -0.46 -5.00 -1.57
CA THR A 220 0.81 -4.81 -2.28
C THR A 220 1.57 -3.59 -1.77
N ALA A 221 2.83 -3.77 -1.38
CA ALA A 221 3.75 -2.70 -1.01
C ALA A 221 4.44 -2.05 -2.24
N ILE A 222 4.40 -2.71 -3.40
CA ILE A 222 5.07 -2.25 -4.62
C ILE A 222 4.07 -2.14 -5.76
N ILE A 223 3.94 -0.93 -6.30
CA ILE A 223 3.13 -0.66 -7.50
C ILE A 223 4.04 -0.08 -8.58
N PRO A 224 4.56 -0.92 -9.50
CA PRO A 224 5.38 -0.46 -10.61
C PRO A 224 4.64 0.56 -11.49
N ASN A 225 5.39 1.41 -12.16
CA ASN A 225 4.83 2.33 -13.14
C ASN A 225 4.11 1.57 -14.25
N LEU A 226 2.90 2.01 -14.61
CA LEU A 226 2.04 1.29 -15.56
C LEU A 226 2.75 1.02 -16.90
N ASP A 227 3.54 2.00 -17.38
CA ASP A 227 4.27 1.89 -18.64
C ASP A 227 5.48 0.95 -18.55
N SER A 228 5.93 0.59 -17.35
CA SER A 228 7.01 -0.38 -17.13
C SER A 228 6.51 -1.82 -17.02
N ILE A 229 5.20 -2.04 -16.91
CA ILE A 229 4.63 -3.38 -16.84
C ILE A 229 4.51 -3.97 -18.25
N ALA A 230 5.08 -5.15 -18.46
CA ALA A 230 4.91 -5.91 -19.70
C ALA A 230 3.53 -6.56 -19.72
N GLU A 231 3.20 -7.24 -18.64
CA GLU A 231 1.90 -7.87 -18.40
C GLU A 231 1.72 -8.16 -16.91
N PHE A 232 0.50 -8.37 -16.49
CA PHE A 232 0.23 -9.06 -15.23
C PHE A 232 -0.74 -10.21 -15.46
N ARG A 233 -0.55 -11.26 -14.69
CA ARG A 233 -1.43 -12.42 -14.66
C ARG A 233 -2.10 -12.52 -13.31
N ILE A 234 -3.40 -12.73 -13.31
CA ILE A 234 -4.18 -13.09 -12.15
C ILE A 234 -4.60 -14.57 -12.28
N LEU A 235 -4.21 -15.39 -11.33
CA LEU A 235 -4.70 -16.75 -11.19
C LEU A 235 -5.75 -16.78 -10.10
N THR A 236 -6.96 -17.17 -10.44
CA THR A 236 -8.08 -17.16 -9.50
C THR A 236 -8.40 -18.53 -8.93
N ASN A 237 -7.92 -19.60 -9.58
CA ASN A 237 -8.15 -20.97 -9.13
C ASN A 237 -7.16 -21.97 -9.80
N ASN A 238 -7.05 -23.17 -9.24
CA ASN A 238 -6.27 -24.29 -9.76
C ASN A 238 -4.80 -23.98 -10.07
N PHE A 239 -4.20 -23.04 -9.33
CA PHE A 239 -2.79 -22.72 -9.50
C PHE A 239 -1.87 -23.86 -9.03
N ASP A 240 -0.68 -23.93 -9.60
CA ASP A 240 0.34 -24.95 -9.33
C ASP A 240 0.78 -24.94 -7.85
N ALA A 241 1.32 -26.07 -7.38
CA ALA A 241 1.80 -26.22 -6.01
C ALA A 241 2.99 -25.31 -5.66
N GLU A 242 3.62 -24.68 -6.64
CA GLU A 242 4.66 -23.67 -6.43
C GLU A 242 4.12 -22.39 -5.79
N TYR A 243 2.80 -22.14 -5.86
CA TYR A 243 2.11 -21.06 -5.21
C TYR A 243 1.55 -21.54 -3.87
N GLY A 244 2.30 -21.30 -2.80
CA GLY A 244 1.90 -21.63 -1.42
C GLY A 244 1.33 -20.44 -0.68
N GLU A 245 1.22 -20.57 0.64
CA GLU A 245 0.89 -19.56 1.66
C GLU A 245 -0.53 -18.98 1.53
N TYR A 246 -0.95 -18.53 0.35
CA TYR A 246 -2.20 -17.81 0.11
C TYR A 246 -3.27 -18.68 -0.53
N SER A 247 -4.51 -18.56 -0.05
CA SER A 247 -5.66 -19.37 -0.52
C SER A 247 -6.58 -18.61 -1.50
N GLY A 248 -6.34 -17.33 -1.71
CA GLY A 248 -7.06 -16.48 -2.66
C GLY A 248 -6.45 -16.50 -4.05
N GLY A 249 -6.42 -15.36 -4.72
CA GLY A 249 -5.77 -15.24 -6.03
C GLY A 249 -4.27 -15.02 -5.95
N GLN A 250 -3.58 -15.36 -7.04
CA GLN A 250 -2.16 -15.10 -7.23
C GLN A 250 -2.00 -14.03 -8.31
N ILE A 251 -1.50 -12.87 -7.95
CA ILE A 251 -1.29 -11.73 -8.85
C ILE A 251 0.20 -11.62 -9.14
N ASN A 252 0.61 -11.87 -10.37
CA ASN A 252 2.01 -11.80 -10.79
C ASN A 252 2.20 -10.70 -11.83
N VAL A 253 2.93 -9.66 -11.46
CA VAL A 253 3.27 -8.51 -12.31
C VAL A 253 4.66 -8.72 -12.88
N ILE A 254 4.80 -8.63 -14.19
CA ILE A 254 6.09 -8.78 -14.88
C ILE A 254 6.46 -7.46 -15.55
N THR A 255 7.63 -6.96 -15.20
CA THR A 255 8.14 -5.70 -15.74
C THR A 255 8.80 -5.90 -17.09
N LYS A 256 8.76 -4.86 -17.93
CA LYS A 256 9.44 -4.85 -19.23
C LYS A 256 10.94 -5.03 -19.08
N SER A 257 11.54 -5.66 -20.08
CA SER A 257 12.99 -5.79 -20.25
C SER A 257 13.44 -5.00 -21.47
N GLY A 258 14.74 -4.73 -21.55
CA GLY A 258 15.34 -4.18 -22.76
C GLY A 258 15.40 -5.21 -23.90
N SER A 259 15.62 -4.75 -25.11
CA SER A 259 15.76 -5.54 -26.34
C SER A 259 16.96 -5.07 -27.17
N ASN A 260 17.19 -5.68 -28.34
CA ASN A 260 18.24 -5.23 -29.26
C ASN A 260 17.95 -3.87 -29.94
N ALA A 261 16.74 -3.35 -29.79
CA ALA A 261 16.35 -2.02 -30.27
C ALA A 261 16.09 -1.10 -29.06
N PHE A 262 16.50 0.15 -29.15
CA PHE A 262 16.09 1.16 -28.17
C PHE A 262 14.60 1.45 -28.33
N HIS A 263 13.90 1.49 -27.22
CA HIS A 263 12.48 1.82 -27.15
C HIS A 263 12.19 2.53 -25.85
N GLY A 264 11.12 3.30 -25.82
CA GLY A 264 10.69 4.05 -24.65
C GLY A 264 9.54 4.97 -25.01
N ASP A 265 9.02 5.62 -24.01
CA ASP A 265 7.94 6.59 -24.09
C ASP A 265 8.17 7.73 -23.12
N VAL A 266 7.44 8.81 -23.34
CA VAL A 266 7.27 9.90 -22.38
C VAL A 266 5.80 10.22 -22.30
N PHE A 267 5.31 10.55 -21.13
CA PHE A 267 3.88 10.78 -20.90
C PHE A 267 3.64 11.93 -19.92
N GLU A 268 2.49 12.58 -20.10
CA GLU A 268 1.92 13.54 -19.17
C GLU A 268 0.40 13.32 -19.11
N PHE A 269 -0.13 13.21 -17.90
CA PHE A 269 -1.57 13.11 -17.63
C PHE A 269 -1.97 14.23 -16.70
N LEU A 270 -2.82 15.11 -17.20
CA LEU A 270 -3.35 16.26 -16.48
C LEU A 270 -4.80 16.00 -16.09
N ARG A 271 -5.13 16.23 -14.83
CA ARG A 271 -6.49 16.38 -14.35
C ARG A 271 -6.62 17.72 -13.61
N ASN A 272 -7.64 18.48 -13.95
CA ASN A 272 -7.85 19.81 -13.39
C ASN A 272 -9.32 20.05 -13.12
N THR A 273 -9.63 20.76 -12.06
CA THR A 273 -11.00 21.15 -11.64
C THR A 273 -11.83 21.72 -12.79
N ASN A 274 -11.21 22.45 -13.72
CA ASN A 274 -11.93 23.05 -14.85
C ASN A 274 -12.46 22.01 -15.84
N LEU A 275 -11.89 20.82 -15.84
CA LEU A 275 -12.27 19.68 -16.69
C LEU A 275 -13.18 18.69 -15.96
N ASP A 276 -13.30 18.79 -14.65
CA ASP A 276 -14.07 17.88 -13.81
C ASP A 276 -15.52 18.36 -13.63
N ALA A 277 -16.45 17.43 -13.52
CA ALA A 277 -17.80 17.69 -13.06
C ALA A 277 -17.84 17.78 -11.52
N ARG A 278 -18.86 18.46 -11.00
CA ARG A 278 -19.16 18.46 -9.56
C ARG A 278 -19.67 17.08 -9.15
N ASN A 279 -19.21 16.57 -8.01
CA ASN A 279 -19.83 15.39 -7.41
C ASN A 279 -21.31 15.68 -7.10
N TYR A 280 -22.18 14.73 -7.42
CA TYR A 280 -23.62 14.87 -7.29
C TYR A 280 -24.05 15.26 -5.86
N PHE A 281 -23.40 14.69 -4.84
CA PHE A 281 -23.71 14.92 -3.43
C PHE A 281 -23.02 16.14 -2.83
N SER A 282 -22.12 16.80 -3.55
CA SER A 282 -21.41 17.98 -3.04
C SER A 282 -22.14 19.27 -3.42
N PRO A 283 -22.22 20.28 -2.53
CA PRO A 283 -22.85 21.57 -2.82
C PRO A 283 -22.07 22.39 -3.85
N SER A 284 -20.76 22.20 -3.93
CA SER A 284 -19.86 22.89 -4.86
C SER A 284 -18.85 21.94 -5.48
N ARG A 285 -18.17 22.38 -6.53
CA ARG A 285 -17.05 21.66 -7.13
C ARG A 285 -15.79 21.90 -6.32
N GLY A 286 -15.21 20.82 -5.77
CA GLY A 286 -13.94 20.88 -5.05
C GLY A 286 -12.78 21.23 -5.98
N SER A 287 -11.73 21.86 -5.44
CA SER A 287 -10.47 22.06 -6.16
C SER A 287 -9.73 20.75 -6.33
N PHE A 288 -9.27 20.48 -7.55
CA PHE A 288 -8.45 19.31 -7.85
C PHE A 288 -7.51 19.60 -9.01
N ASP A 289 -6.22 19.52 -8.76
CA ASP A 289 -5.17 19.65 -9.76
C ASP A 289 -4.21 18.47 -9.60
N GLN A 290 -4.03 17.69 -10.68
CA GLN A 290 -3.13 16.55 -10.70
C GLN A 290 -2.32 16.54 -11.98
N ASN A 291 -1.01 16.35 -11.85
CA ASN A 291 -0.08 16.11 -12.93
C ASN A 291 0.65 14.79 -12.66
N GLN A 292 0.57 13.85 -13.60
CA GLN A 292 1.33 12.61 -13.60
C GLN A 292 2.18 12.58 -14.85
N PHE A 293 3.49 12.63 -14.68
CA PHE A 293 4.46 12.74 -15.78
C PHE A 293 5.59 11.75 -15.60
N GLY A 294 6.17 11.33 -16.70
CA GLY A 294 7.26 10.38 -16.64
C GLY A 294 7.72 9.89 -18.00
N GLY A 295 8.44 8.79 -17.97
CA GLY A 295 8.89 8.13 -19.18
C GLY A 295 9.64 6.85 -18.89
N THR A 296 9.86 6.10 -19.95
CA THR A 296 10.56 4.83 -19.93
C THR A 296 11.67 4.81 -20.97
N LEU A 297 12.70 4.01 -20.75
CA LEU A 297 13.78 3.79 -21.70
C LEU A 297 14.34 2.37 -21.56
N GLY A 298 14.33 1.62 -22.65
CA GLY A 298 14.92 0.29 -22.73
C GLY A 298 15.78 0.10 -23.96
N GLY A 299 16.73 -0.83 -23.88
CA GLY A 299 17.59 -1.13 -25.01
C GLY A 299 18.77 -2.03 -24.65
N PRO A 300 19.72 -2.24 -25.60
CA PRO A 300 20.90 -3.05 -25.38
C PRO A 300 22.03 -2.21 -24.77
N ALA A 301 22.57 -2.63 -23.61
CA ALA A 301 23.90 -2.20 -23.18
C ALA A 301 24.97 -2.94 -23.99
N THR A 302 24.72 -4.22 -24.32
CA THR A 302 25.51 -5.01 -25.27
C THR A 302 24.54 -5.87 -26.06
N ARG A 303 24.51 -5.70 -27.38
CA ARG A 303 23.60 -6.45 -28.27
C ARG A 303 23.71 -7.97 -28.05
N ASN A 304 22.55 -8.62 -28.03
CA ASN A 304 22.38 -10.06 -27.81
C ASN A 304 22.88 -10.59 -26.45
N LYS A 305 23.32 -9.71 -25.52
CA LYS A 305 23.93 -10.14 -24.26
C LYS A 305 23.41 -9.42 -23.03
N ILE A 306 23.42 -8.10 -23.03
CA ILE A 306 23.09 -7.29 -21.86
C ILE A 306 22.07 -6.24 -22.25
N PHE A 307 20.95 -6.23 -21.55
CA PHE A 307 19.82 -5.35 -21.82
C PHE A 307 19.48 -4.57 -20.55
N PHE A 308 18.99 -3.36 -20.72
CA PHE A 308 18.49 -2.56 -19.61
C PHE A 308 17.09 -2.02 -19.91
N TYR A 309 16.34 -1.76 -18.85
CA TYR A 309 15.10 -1.03 -18.89
C TYR A 309 15.03 -0.13 -17.65
N SER A 310 14.57 1.10 -17.79
CA SER A 310 14.39 2.04 -16.69
C SER A 310 13.13 2.86 -16.90
N ASP A 311 12.52 3.27 -15.80
CA ASP A 311 11.34 4.10 -15.80
C ASP A 311 11.36 5.11 -14.65
N TYR A 312 10.57 6.17 -14.81
CA TYR A 312 10.29 7.15 -13.78
C TYR A 312 8.88 7.70 -13.95
N GLN A 313 8.15 7.88 -12.82
CA GLN A 313 6.89 8.61 -12.77
C GLN A 313 6.91 9.56 -11.58
N GLY A 314 6.55 10.82 -11.84
CA GLY A 314 6.25 11.81 -10.82
C GLY A 314 4.76 12.10 -10.79
N THR A 315 4.16 12.16 -9.58
CA THR A 315 2.78 12.60 -9.38
C THR A 315 2.78 13.82 -8.48
N ARG A 316 2.06 14.86 -8.89
CA ARG A 316 1.84 16.08 -8.11
C ARG A 316 0.34 16.32 -8.07
N GLN A 317 -0.23 16.30 -6.86
CA GLN A 317 -1.66 16.48 -6.66
C GLN A 317 -1.91 17.54 -5.62
N THR A 318 -2.89 18.40 -5.89
CA THR A 318 -3.49 19.33 -4.93
C THR A 318 -4.98 19.11 -4.95
N GLN A 319 -5.56 18.77 -3.82
CA GLN A 319 -6.98 18.49 -3.66
C GLN A 319 -7.56 19.35 -2.56
N GLY A 320 -8.66 20.06 -2.85
CA GLY A 320 -9.46 20.71 -1.84
C GLY A 320 -10.12 19.67 -0.93
N VAL A 321 -9.87 19.78 0.36
CA VAL A 321 -10.45 18.88 1.36
C VAL A 321 -11.34 19.67 2.31
N ASP A 322 -12.38 19.01 2.82
CA ASP A 322 -13.41 19.60 3.64
C ASP A 322 -13.83 18.61 4.72
N THR A 323 -13.85 19.06 5.96
CA THR A 323 -14.42 18.31 7.09
C THR A 323 -15.88 18.71 7.39
N GLY A 324 -16.44 19.56 6.55
CA GLY A 324 -17.81 20.03 6.61
C GLY A 324 -18.00 21.38 7.32
N LEU A 325 -19.24 21.66 7.62
CA LEU A 325 -19.63 22.82 8.43
C LEU A 325 -19.57 22.43 9.91
N ILE A 326 -18.64 23.03 10.63
CA ILE A 326 -18.35 22.69 12.03
C ILE A 326 -19.03 23.72 12.94
N PRO A 327 -19.95 23.32 13.84
CA PRO A 327 -20.44 24.19 14.89
C PRO A 327 -19.27 24.62 15.80
N VAL A 328 -19.13 25.94 16.00
CA VAL A 328 -18.08 26.53 16.85
C VAL A 328 -18.68 27.56 17.77
N PRO A 329 -18.02 27.94 18.89
CA PRO A 329 -18.52 28.94 19.79
C PRO A 329 -18.79 30.30 19.11
N SER A 330 -19.92 30.93 19.42
CA SER A 330 -20.26 32.23 18.90
C SER A 330 -19.25 33.30 19.36
N ILE A 331 -19.26 34.46 18.73
CA ILE A 331 -18.41 35.58 19.16
C ILE A 331 -18.75 36.01 20.59
N GLN A 332 -20.01 35.84 21.00
CA GLN A 332 -20.44 36.13 22.38
C GLN A 332 -19.90 35.11 23.37
N ASP A 333 -20.04 33.81 23.07
CA ASP A 333 -19.50 32.73 23.91
C ASP A 333 -18.00 32.90 24.12
N ARG A 334 -17.27 33.26 23.07
CA ARG A 334 -15.82 33.53 23.10
C ARG A 334 -15.43 34.76 23.98
N SER A 335 -16.37 35.56 24.39
CA SER A 335 -16.20 36.66 25.36
C SER A 335 -16.70 36.30 26.77
N GLY A 336 -17.18 35.09 26.96
CA GLY A 336 -17.74 34.61 28.22
C GLY A 336 -19.23 34.92 28.39
N ASN A 337 -19.90 35.47 27.36
CA ASN A 337 -21.35 35.67 27.36
C ASN A 337 -22.03 34.40 26.80
N LEU A 338 -22.66 33.64 27.69
CA LEU A 338 -23.21 32.32 27.42
C LEU A 338 -24.71 32.31 27.08
N ALA A 339 -25.25 33.45 26.67
CA ALA A 339 -26.68 33.58 26.38
C ALA A 339 -27.14 32.57 25.31
N ASP A 340 -26.30 32.30 24.32
CA ASP A 340 -26.54 31.32 23.25
C ASP A 340 -26.53 29.87 23.77
N LEU A 341 -25.81 29.60 24.87
CA LEU A 341 -25.64 28.26 25.47
C LEU A 341 -26.55 28.04 26.67
N ALA A 342 -27.41 28.97 27.03
CA ALA A 342 -28.27 28.91 28.22
C ALA A 342 -29.09 27.60 28.30
N SER A 343 -29.58 27.13 27.17
CA SER A 343 -30.39 25.89 27.12
C SER A 343 -29.60 24.60 27.34
N SER A 344 -28.27 24.62 27.23
CA SER A 344 -27.39 23.48 27.48
C SER A 344 -26.87 23.39 28.91
N LEU A 345 -26.94 24.51 29.70
CA LEU A 345 -26.43 24.57 31.07
C LEU A 345 -27.37 23.91 32.09
N VAL A 346 -27.81 22.68 31.85
CA VAL A 346 -28.87 22.00 32.58
C VAL A 346 -28.41 21.11 33.73
N THR A 347 -27.12 21.01 33.98
CA THR A 347 -26.54 20.15 35.01
C THR A 347 -26.40 20.91 36.35
N THR A 348 -25.92 20.19 37.36
CA THR A 348 -25.66 20.73 38.70
C THR A 348 -24.19 20.48 39.09
N VAL A 349 -23.68 21.30 39.99
CA VAL A 349 -22.31 21.23 40.53
C VAL A 349 -22.11 19.85 41.20
N SER A 350 -21.13 19.09 40.73
CA SER A 350 -20.83 17.74 41.18
C SER A 350 -19.59 17.69 42.09
N GLY A 351 -19.82 17.44 43.39
CA GLY A 351 -18.75 17.20 44.34
C GLY A 351 -18.12 18.46 44.98
N PRO A 352 -17.55 18.30 46.19
CA PRO A 352 -17.10 19.43 47.00
C PRO A 352 -15.81 20.09 46.49
N ALA A 353 -14.91 19.29 45.86
CA ALA A 353 -13.67 19.85 45.30
C ALA A 353 -13.95 20.79 44.13
N TRP A 354 -14.89 20.44 43.26
CA TRP A 354 -15.29 21.28 42.15
C TRP A 354 -16.06 22.53 42.61
N ALA A 355 -16.97 22.38 43.56
CA ALA A 355 -17.66 23.54 44.18
C ALA A 355 -16.67 24.54 44.77
N THR A 356 -15.61 24.07 45.44
CA THR A 356 -14.54 24.90 45.99
C THR A 356 -13.77 25.61 44.87
N ALA A 357 -13.37 24.91 43.82
CA ALA A 357 -12.65 25.50 42.68
C ALA A 357 -13.49 26.59 41.99
N LEU A 358 -14.77 26.30 41.71
CA LEU A 358 -15.70 27.29 41.14
C LEU A 358 -15.87 28.53 42.04
N SER A 359 -16.00 28.33 43.36
CA SER A 359 -16.12 29.44 44.32
C SER A 359 -14.90 30.34 44.28
N GLN A 360 -13.71 29.78 44.19
CA GLN A 360 -12.45 30.51 44.07
C GLN A 360 -12.36 31.31 42.76
N ASN A 361 -12.72 30.66 41.66
CA ASN A 361 -12.61 31.25 40.32
C ASN A 361 -13.67 32.34 40.06
N LEU A 362 -14.89 32.12 40.51
CA LEU A 362 -16.01 33.06 40.30
C LEU A 362 -16.12 34.13 41.38
N GLY A 363 -15.46 33.94 42.55
CA GLY A 363 -15.40 34.92 43.61
C GLY A 363 -16.63 34.97 44.52
N TYR A 364 -17.49 33.94 44.49
CA TYR A 364 -18.63 33.80 45.40
C TYR A 364 -18.85 32.33 45.76
N GLN A 365 -19.54 32.07 46.86
CA GLN A 365 -19.72 30.70 47.35
C GLN A 365 -20.66 29.90 46.46
N ILE A 366 -20.20 28.73 46.05
CA ILE A 366 -20.95 27.76 45.27
C ILE A 366 -21.04 26.46 46.05
N SER A 367 -22.20 25.83 45.99
CA SER A 367 -22.53 24.63 46.76
C SER A 367 -22.70 23.40 45.85
N VAL A 368 -22.43 22.22 46.39
CA VAL A 368 -22.72 20.95 45.68
C VAL A 368 -24.23 20.84 45.44
N GLY A 369 -24.61 20.44 44.22
CA GLY A 369 -26.01 20.32 43.79
C GLY A 369 -26.61 21.61 43.26
N GLU A 370 -25.89 22.74 43.31
CA GLU A 370 -26.33 24.02 42.72
C GLU A 370 -26.44 23.88 41.19
N PRO A 371 -27.60 24.29 40.59
CA PRO A 371 -27.76 24.26 39.14
C PRO A 371 -26.88 25.29 38.45
N TYR A 372 -26.30 24.99 37.29
CA TYR A 372 -25.52 25.99 36.56
C TYR A 372 -26.39 27.13 36.06
N TYR A 373 -27.53 26.81 35.46
CA TYR A 373 -28.51 27.80 35.04
C TYR A 373 -29.90 27.20 34.89
N PHE A 374 -30.94 28.00 35.10
CA PHE A 374 -32.31 27.73 34.68
C PHE A 374 -33.06 29.02 34.42
N PRO A 375 -34.12 29.05 33.58
CA PRO A 375 -34.93 30.26 33.35
C PRO A 375 -35.56 30.78 34.65
N GLY A 376 -35.26 32.02 34.98
CA GLY A 376 -35.74 32.63 36.24
C GLY A 376 -34.74 32.59 37.40
N CYS A 377 -33.57 32.05 37.20
CA CYS A 377 -32.46 32.17 38.16
C CYS A 377 -31.90 33.59 38.16
N THR A 378 -31.77 34.20 39.34
CA THR A 378 -31.47 35.63 39.50
C THR A 378 -30.37 35.94 40.51
N ASN A 379 -29.91 34.99 41.30
CA ASN A 379 -28.91 35.20 42.35
C ASN A 379 -28.01 33.98 42.57
N THR A 380 -26.94 34.15 43.36
CA THR A 380 -25.92 33.14 43.65
C THR A 380 -26.05 32.53 45.07
N ASN A 381 -27.02 32.96 45.88
CA ASN A 381 -27.18 32.48 47.26
C ASN A 381 -27.94 31.14 47.29
N TYR A 382 -27.28 30.06 46.95
CA TYR A 382 -27.89 28.72 46.85
C TYR A 382 -28.10 28.08 48.23
N SER A 383 -29.25 27.46 48.37
CA SER A 383 -29.56 26.47 49.41
C SER A 383 -30.40 25.37 48.80
N ALA A 384 -30.52 24.22 49.46
CA ALA A 384 -31.29 23.08 48.94
C ALA A 384 -32.77 23.42 48.66
N THR A 385 -33.29 24.53 49.19
CA THR A 385 -34.65 25.02 48.97
C THR A 385 -34.74 26.26 48.09
N SER A 386 -33.61 26.67 47.47
CA SER A 386 -33.58 27.85 46.61
C SER A 386 -34.36 27.61 45.33
N THR A 387 -35.21 28.57 44.95
CA THR A 387 -36.00 28.54 43.70
C THR A 387 -35.46 29.53 42.66
N THR A 388 -34.49 30.37 43.01
CA THR A 388 -33.94 31.43 42.14
C THR A 388 -32.42 31.50 42.11
N ALA A 389 -31.70 30.62 42.83
CA ALA A 389 -30.25 30.65 42.90
C ALA A 389 -29.62 29.62 41.92
N CYS A 390 -28.59 30.06 41.22
CA CYS A 390 -27.78 29.26 40.34
C CYS A 390 -26.35 29.81 40.22
N VAL A 391 -25.44 29.00 39.67
CA VAL A 391 -24.03 29.37 39.49
C VAL A 391 -23.85 30.59 38.57
N LEU A 392 -24.60 30.67 37.46
CA LEU A 392 -24.41 31.70 36.42
C LEU A 392 -25.70 32.47 36.14
N PRO A 393 -26.23 33.27 37.12
CA PRO A 393 -27.51 33.96 36.96
C PRO A 393 -27.49 35.03 35.86
N THR A 394 -26.33 35.57 35.52
CA THR A 394 -26.15 36.54 34.44
C THR A 394 -25.70 35.93 33.11
N LEU A 395 -25.51 34.64 33.06
CA LEU A 395 -24.91 33.91 31.90
C LEU A 395 -23.56 34.52 31.49
N GLN A 396 -22.77 35.02 32.43
CA GLN A 396 -21.46 35.61 32.19
C GLN A 396 -20.40 34.86 33.00
N ILE A 397 -19.29 34.48 32.35
CA ILE A 397 -18.08 34.02 33.01
C ILE A 397 -16.98 35.07 32.76
N PRO A 398 -16.51 35.76 33.79
CA PRO A 398 -15.42 36.71 33.60
C PRO A 398 -14.11 36.00 33.21
N ASN A 399 -13.28 36.65 32.40
CA ASN A 399 -12.02 36.04 31.92
C ASN A 399 -11.10 35.60 33.08
N SER A 400 -11.20 36.26 34.25
CA SER A 400 -10.46 35.88 35.46
C SER A 400 -10.86 34.52 36.04
N ALA A 401 -12.03 34.01 35.67
CA ALA A 401 -12.52 32.71 36.10
C ALA A 401 -12.19 31.58 35.08
N TRP A 402 -11.64 31.94 33.94
CA TRP A 402 -11.23 30.95 32.93
C TRP A 402 -9.99 30.21 33.39
N SER A 403 -9.91 28.92 33.04
CA SER A 403 -8.68 28.15 33.22
C SER A 403 -7.54 28.78 32.41
N ALA A 404 -6.31 28.67 32.92
CA ALA A 404 -5.15 29.20 32.20
C ALA A 404 -4.99 28.59 30.79
N PRO A 405 -5.18 27.27 30.56
CA PRO A 405 -5.18 26.73 29.20
C PRO A 405 -6.27 27.34 28.32
N ALA A 406 -7.49 27.56 28.81
CA ALA A 406 -8.56 28.13 27.99
C ALA A 406 -8.24 29.53 27.50
N GLN A 407 -7.61 30.37 28.36
CA GLN A 407 -7.19 31.73 27.99
C GLN A 407 -6.19 31.73 26.82
N HIS A 408 -5.28 30.73 26.76
CA HIS A 408 -4.27 30.63 25.70
C HIS A 408 -4.77 29.87 24.48
N LEU A 409 -5.58 28.81 24.65
CA LEU A 409 -6.00 27.93 23.58
C LEU A 409 -7.18 28.46 22.76
N LEU A 410 -7.97 29.38 23.30
CA LEU A 410 -9.13 29.93 22.58
C LEU A 410 -8.78 30.54 21.22
N GLN A 411 -7.56 31.06 21.05
CA GLN A 411 -7.09 31.61 19.77
C GLN A 411 -6.99 30.56 18.65
N TYR A 412 -6.86 29.29 19.00
CA TYR A 412 -6.76 28.19 18.05
C TYR A 412 -8.12 27.57 17.69
N ILE A 413 -9.17 27.91 18.42
CA ILE A 413 -10.54 27.57 18.05
C ILE A 413 -10.99 28.59 16.99
N PRO A 414 -11.37 28.17 15.77
CA PRO A 414 -11.76 29.11 14.72
C PRO A 414 -13.03 29.88 15.12
N ALA A 415 -13.10 31.14 14.72
CA ALA A 415 -14.33 31.93 14.86
C ALA A 415 -15.32 31.53 13.75
N PRO A 416 -16.64 31.66 13.97
CA PRO A 416 -17.63 31.41 12.92
C PRO A 416 -17.33 32.26 11.68
N ASN A 417 -17.38 31.64 10.49
CA ASN A 417 -17.27 32.32 9.20
C ASN A 417 -18.50 32.15 8.33
N GLN A 418 -19.52 31.45 8.85
CA GLN A 418 -20.83 31.25 8.24
C GLN A 418 -21.95 31.55 9.24
N PRO A 419 -23.18 31.86 8.75
CA PRO A 419 -24.34 32.05 9.61
C PRO A 419 -24.64 30.83 10.48
N GLY A 420 -25.15 31.00 11.69
CA GLY A 420 -25.53 29.93 12.59
C GLY A 420 -24.38 29.39 13.46
N ASN A 421 -23.37 30.23 13.74
CA ASN A 421 -22.21 29.88 14.54
C ASN A 421 -21.44 28.64 14.00
N VAL A 422 -21.26 28.59 12.69
CA VAL A 422 -20.52 27.51 12.02
C VAL A 422 -19.26 28.04 11.35
N PHE A 423 -18.25 27.18 11.29
CA PHE A 423 -17.02 27.37 10.55
C PHE A 423 -16.96 26.42 9.35
N SER A 424 -16.68 26.94 8.16
CA SER A 424 -16.45 26.14 6.95
C SER A 424 -14.96 25.87 6.78
N THR A 425 -14.62 24.61 6.57
CA THR A 425 -13.24 24.12 6.39
C THR A 425 -12.81 24.03 4.92
N SER A 426 -13.68 24.41 3.97
CA SER A 426 -13.51 24.16 2.52
C SER A 426 -12.38 24.95 1.82
N ALA A 427 -11.62 25.79 2.53
CA ALA A 427 -10.57 26.65 1.95
C ALA A 427 -9.15 26.05 1.99
N TYR A 428 -9.00 24.78 2.37
CA TYR A 428 -7.71 24.17 2.61
C TYR A 428 -7.45 23.01 1.64
N ASN A 429 -6.20 22.87 1.24
CA ASN A 429 -5.79 21.86 0.28
C ASN A 429 -4.89 20.80 0.92
N GLN A 430 -5.17 19.57 0.59
CA GLN A 430 -4.25 18.45 0.74
C GLN A 430 -3.31 18.44 -0.46
N THR A 431 -2.02 18.23 -0.23
CA THR A 431 -1.03 18.08 -1.30
C THR A 431 -0.39 16.71 -1.24
N LEU A 432 -0.14 16.14 -2.42
CA LEU A 432 0.53 14.85 -2.57
C LEU A 432 1.66 14.99 -3.58
N ASN A 433 2.84 14.52 -3.19
CA ASN A 433 4.01 14.38 -4.05
C ASN A 433 4.47 12.93 -4.01
N ASP A 434 4.46 12.29 -5.16
CA ASP A 434 4.93 10.93 -5.32
C ASP A 434 6.00 10.88 -6.41
N ASN A 435 7.09 10.13 -6.17
CA ASN A 435 8.17 9.91 -7.12
C ASN A 435 8.56 8.45 -7.08
N LYS A 436 8.28 7.74 -8.14
CA LYS A 436 8.63 6.33 -8.26
C LYS A 436 9.38 6.03 -9.54
N GLY A 437 10.26 5.06 -9.48
CA GLY A 437 11.02 4.64 -10.63
C GLY A 437 11.72 3.31 -10.40
N ALA A 438 12.10 2.69 -11.51
CA ALA A 438 12.79 1.42 -11.47
C ALA A 438 13.91 1.33 -12.50
N ALA A 439 14.81 0.40 -12.25
CA ALA A 439 15.83 -0.02 -13.20
C ALA A 439 15.92 -1.54 -13.23
N ARG A 440 15.94 -2.11 -14.42
CA ARG A 440 16.12 -3.53 -14.70
C ARG A 440 17.34 -3.76 -15.58
N LEU A 441 18.10 -4.81 -15.27
CA LEU A 441 19.23 -5.27 -16.06
C LEU A 441 19.08 -6.79 -16.28
N ASP A 442 19.12 -7.21 -17.52
CA ASP A 442 19.08 -8.63 -17.90
C ASP A 442 20.37 -8.96 -18.68
N ALA A 443 21.08 -10.01 -18.26
CA ALA A 443 22.31 -10.45 -18.85
C ALA A 443 22.29 -11.94 -19.24
N SER A 444 22.46 -12.25 -20.52
CA SER A 444 22.71 -13.60 -21.01
C SER A 444 24.18 -13.96 -20.80
N THR A 445 24.44 -14.92 -19.90
CA THR A 445 25.77 -15.36 -19.50
C THR A 445 25.96 -16.85 -19.77
N PRO A 446 27.19 -17.39 -19.76
CA PRO A 446 27.44 -18.84 -19.81
C PRO A 446 26.80 -19.60 -18.61
N TRP A 447 26.47 -18.90 -17.53
CA TRP A 447 25.85 -19.44 -16.32
C TRP A 447 24.32 -19.47 -16.41
N GLY A 448 23.73 -18.83 -17.41
CA GLY A 448 22.30 -18.64 -17.60
C GLY A 448 21.91 -17.17 -17.77
N LEU A 449 20.61 -16.92 -17.77
CA LEU A 449 20.06 -15.56 -17.77
C LEU A 449 20.09 -15.03 -16.34
N ILE A 450 20.71 -13.88 -16.13
CA ILE A 450 20.72 -13.15 -14.84
C ILE A 450 19.87 -11.91 -14.99
N SER A 451 18.95 -11.68 -14.05
CA SER A 451 18.12 -10.49 -13.99
C SER A 451 18.31 -9.76 -12.67
N THR A 452 18.33 -8.45 -12.74
CA THR A 452 18.34 -7.56 -11.55
C THR A 452 17.27 -6.51 -11.75
N TYR A 453 16.46 -6.30 -10.73
CA TYR A 453 15.44 -5.24 -10.72
C TYR A 453 15.52 -4.50 -9.40
N TYR A 454 15.54 -3.17 -9.48
CA TYR A 454 15.44 -2.29 -8.32
C TYR A 454 14.33 -1.28 -8.55
N PHE A 455 13.43 -1.18 -7.57
CA PHE A 455 12.33 -0.22 -7.54
C PHE A 455 12.43 0.66 -6.30
N LEU A 456 12.06 1.91 -6.46
CA LEU A 456 11.97 2.90 -5.39
C LEU A 456 10.72 3.74 -5.59
N ASP A 457 9.96 3.91 -4.52
CA ASP A 457 8.85 4.85 -4.41
C ASP A 457 9.07 5.76 -3.19
N ASN A 458 8.86 7.06 -3.35
CA ASN A 458 8.88 8.04 -2.26
C ASN A 458 7.62 8.90 -2.34
N PHE A 459 6.80 8.76 -1.34
CA PHE A 459 5.52 9.40 -1.19
C PHE A 459 5.55 10.43 -0.05
N THR A 460 4.92 11.59 -0.26
CA THR A 460 4.72 12.62 0.76
C THR A 460 3.36 13.25 0.56
N GLN A 461 2.51 13.19 1.59
CA GLN A 461 1.20 13.81 1.61
C GLN A 461 1.12 14.78 2.79
N ASN A 462 0.78 16.05 2.53
CA ASN A 462 0.45 17.00 3.58
C ASN A 462 -1.07 17.07 3.72
N ASN A 463 -1.55 16.66 4.89
CA ASN A 463 -2.98 16.62 5.20
C ASN A 463 -3.34 17.74 6.17
N PRO A 464 -4.16 18.75 5.77
CA PRO A 464 -4.57 19.84 6.65
C PRO A 464 -5.51 19.39 7.77
N TYR A 465 -6.20 18.25 7.60
CA TYR A 465 -7.15 17.69 8.56
C TYR A 465 -6.87 16.22 8.81
N PRO A 466 -5.93 15.86 9.70
CA PRO A 466 -5.52 14.47 9.91
C PRO A 466 -6.54 13.67 10.75
N THR A 467 -7.83 13.80 10.46
CA THR A 467 -8.92 13.17 11.22
C THR A 467 -8.88 11.65 11.20
N ALA A 468 -8.40 11.06 10.09
CA ALA A 468 -8.22 9.61 9.97
C ALA A 468 -7.19 9.06 10.97
N GLN A 469 -6.25 9.89 11.42
CA GLN A 469 -5.26 9.58 12.46
C GLN A 469 -5.65 10.15 13.84
N GLY A 470 -6.92 10.56 14.03
CA GLY A 470 -7.41 11.13 15.29
C GLY A 470 -7.01 12.58 15.53
N GLY A 471 -6.41 13.25 14.56
CA GLY A 471 -6.02 14.64 14.64
C GLY A 471 -7.16 15.64 14.47
N ALA A 472 -6.84 16.94 14.52
CA ALA A 472 -7.81 18.02 14.47
C ALA A 472 -8.57 18.09 13.13
N ASN A 473 -9.86 18.41 13.21
CA ASN A 473 -10.73 18.67 12.07
C ASN A 473 -10.87 20.17 11.75
N VAL A 474 -10.12 21.02 12.45
CA VAL A 474 -10.02 22.47 12.19
C VAL A 474 -8.63 22.83 11.67
N PRO A 475 -8.46 23.96 10.97
CA PRO A 475 -7.17 24.33 10.38
C PRO A 475 -6.11 24.68 11.41
N GLY A 476 -4.83 24.55 11.01
CA GLY A 476 -3.66 24.92 11.81
C GLY A 476 -2.91 23.74 12.43
N PHE A 477 -3.41 22.52 12.27
CA PHE A 477 -2.86 21.30 12.89
C PHE A 477 -2.62 20.21 11.85
N ASN A 478 -2.06 20.59 10.70
CA ASN A 478 -1.77 19.66 9.62
C ASN A 478 -0.76 18.60 10.06
N ALA A 479 -0.89 17.43 9.47
CA ALA A 479 0.06 16.35 9.59
C ALA A 479 0.60 15.93 8.21
N VAL A 480 1.77 15.28 8.22
CA VAL A 480 2.40 14.74 7.03
C VAL A 480 2.41 13.22 7.10
N ASN A 481 2.05 12.59 6.01
CA ASN A 481 2.24 11.17 5.76
C ASN A 481 3.43 10.99 4.82
N LEU A 482 4.38 10.16 5.23
CA LEU A 482 5.58 9.81 4.46
C LEU A 482 5.58 8.32 4.19
N GLY A 483 5.86 7.94 2.96
CA GLY A 483 6.01 6.54 2.58
C GLY A 483 7.26 6.35 1.72
N ARG A 484 7.93 5.22 1.90
CA ARG A 484 9.02 4.76 1.07
C ARG A 484 8.95 3.26 0.88
N ALA A 485 8.74 2.82 -0.36
CA ALA A 485 8.79 1.43 -0.74
C ALA A 485 10.01 1.14 -1.63
N GLN A 486 10.69 0.04 -1.38
CA GLN A 486 11.90 -0.38 -2.12
C GLN A 486 11.86 -1.88 -2.35
N LEU A 487 12.16 -2.31 -3.57
CA LEU A 487 12.32 -3.72 -3.92
C LEU A 487 13.65 -3.91 -4.65
N LEU A 488 14.50 -4.78 -4.15
CA LEU A 488 15.61 -5.35 -4.88
C LEU A 488 15.26 -6.80 -5.21
N ASN A 489 15.30 -7.16 -6.49
CA ASN A 489 15.12 -8.53 -6.96
C ASN A 489 16.33 -8.96 -7.76
N LEU A 490 16.94 -10.08 -7.40
CA LEU A 490 18.03 -10.73 -8.09
C LEU A 490 17.55 -12.12 -8.53
N GLY A 491 17.47 -12.34 -9.82
CA GLY A 491 17.03 -13.60 -10.39
C GLY A 491 18.06 -14.17 -11.36
N SER A 492 18.00 -15.48 -11.57
CA SER A 492 18.83 -16.12 -12.55
C SER A 492 18.16 -17.41 -13.03
N THR A 493 18.13 -17.67 -14.34
CA THR A 493 17.55 -18.85 -14.99
C THR A 493 18.64 -19.65 -15.64
N LYS A 494 18.82 -20.91 -15.25
CA LYS A 494 19.78 -21.84 -15.85
C LYS A 494 19.08 -23.03 -16.47
N THR A 495 19.50 -23.43 -17.66
CA THR A 495 19.05 -24.62 -18.37
C THR A 495 20.17 -25.65 -18.36
N PRO A 496 20.29 -26.50 -17.30
CA PRO A 496 21.36 -27.49 -17.20
C PRO A 496 21.33 -28.54 -18.31
N SER A 497 20.14 -28.81 -18.87
CA SER A 497 19.95 -29.68 -20.04
C SER A 497 18.70 -29.23 -20.81
N ALA A 498 18.51 -29.73 -22.01
CA ALA A 498 17.33 -29.45 -22.83
C ALA A 498 15.98 -29.79 -22.13
N THR A 499 16.01 -30.56 -21.05
CA THR A 499 14.82 -31.02 -20.32
C THR A 499 14.82 -30.58 -18.86
N ALA A 500 15.77 -29.77 -18.42
CA ALA A 500 15.84 -29.30 -17.03
C ALA A 500 16.10 -27.82 -16.97
N VAL A 501 15.37 -27.15 -16.12
CA VAL A 501 15.56 -25.74 -15.76
C VAL A 501 15.54 -25.63 -14.26
N ASN A 502 16.38 -24.77 -13.75
CA ASN A 502 16.34 -24.35 -12.37
C ASN A 502 16.19 -22.84 -12.29
N GLU A 503 15.51 -22.43 -11.29
CA GLU A 503 15.13 -21.07 -10.99
C GLU A 503 15.47 -20.68 -9.55
N PHE A 504 16.40 -19.73 -9.33
CA PHE A 504 16.67 -19.11 -8.02
C PHE A 504 16.29 -17.65 -8.01
N ARG A 505 15.79 -17.15 -6.91
CA ARG A 505 15.52 -15.75 -6.69
C ARG A 505 15.88 -15.34 -5.27
N PHE A 506 16.47 -14.17 -5.17
CA PHE A 506 16.60 -13.45 -3.92
C PHE A 506 15.88 -12.11 -4.07
N SER A 507 15.07 -11.74 -3.10
CA SER A 507 14.51 -10.41 -3.00
C SER A 507 14.66 -9.79 -1.62
N TYR A 508 14.70 -8.49 -1.62
CA TYR A 508 14.63 -7.66 -0.44
C TYR A 508 13.57 -6.59 -0.66
N LEU A 509 12.50 -6.69 0.11
CA LEU A 509 11.44 -5.69 0.18
C LEU A 509 11.64 -4.85 1.43
N ARG A 510 11.51 -3.55 1.29
CA ARG A 510 11.38 -2.62 2.41
C ARG A 510 10.20 -1.70 2.17
N ASP A 511 9.27 -1.69 3.11
CA ASP A 511 8.20 -0.71 3.20
C ASP A 511 8.37 0.08 4.49
N SER A 512 8.39 1.41 4.41
CA SER A 512 8.61 2.30 5.55
C SER A 512 7.67 3.49 5.48
N ASN A 513 6.76 3.54 6.44
CA ASN A 513 5.71 4.53 6.53
C ASN A 513 5.81 5.32 7.83
N ASP A 514 5.58 6.63 7.77
CA ASP A 514 5.45 7.54 8.92
C ASP A 514 4.16 8.33 8.70
N LEU A 515 3.10 7.91 9.37
CA LEU A 515 1.74 8.40 9.16
C LEU A 515 1.29 9.30 10.30
N GLY A 516 0.59 10.36 9.95
CA GLY A 516 0.04 11.28 10.94
C GLY A 516 1.11 12.09 11.67
N ARG A 517 2.30 12.25 11.12
CA ARG A 517 3.38 13.02 11.73
C ARG A 517 2.97 14.50 11.84
N PRO A 518 2.80 15.04 13.07
CA PRO A 518 2.35 16.42 13.26
C PRO A 518 3.33 17.43 12.67
N GLN A 519 2.78 18.51 12.10
CA GLN A 519 3.53 19.65 11.58
C GLN A 519 3.00 20.96 12.16
N GLY A 520 1.69 21.18 12.09
CA GLY A 520 1.05 22.39 12.65
C GLY A 520 0.95 22.34 14.17
N GLY A 521 1.32 23.41 14.85
CA GLY A 521 1.27 23.50 16.31
C GLY A 521 2.41 22.82 17.07
N VAL A 522 3.33 22.12 16.39
CA VAL A 522 4.53 21.51 17.01
C VAL A 522 5.50 22.58 17.48
N GLY A 523 6.21 22.31 18.57
CA GLY A 523 7.20 23.21 19.18
C GLY A 523 6.60 24.24 20.12
N VAL A 524 5.29 24.21 20.37
CA VAL A 524 4.65 25.04 21.39
C VAL A 524 4.88 24.39 22.75
N ASN A 525 5.44 25.15 23.68
CA ASN A 525 5.70 24.66 25.03
C ASN A 525 4.41 24.64 25.85
N LEU A 526 4.06 23.49 26.42
CA LEU A 526 2.82 23.25 27.15
C LEU A 526 2.67 24.17 28.38
N ALA A 527 3.76 24.38 29.11
CA ALA A 527 3.74 25.31 30.27
C ALA A 527 3.40 26.75 29.85
N SER A 528 3.84 27.18 28.66
CA SER A 528 3.49 28.51 28.13
C SER A 528 2.02 28.63 27.75
N GLN A 529 1.32 27.52 27.57
CA GLN A 529 -0.13 27.46 27.33
C GLN A 529 -0.94 27.31 28.62
N GLY A 530 -0.29 27.46 29.80
CA GLY A 530 -0.94 27.40 31.08
C GLY A 530 -1.18 26.01 31.65
N PHE A 531 -0.69 24.97 30.99
CA PHE A 531 -0.75 23.61 31.54
C PHE A 531 0.28 23.41 32.64
N GLN A 532 -0.07 22.62 33.65
CA GLN A 532 0.89 22.15 34.63
C GLN A 532 1.68 20.99 34.04
N VAL A 533 2.98 21.12 33.92
CA VAL A 533 3.88 20.12 33.38
C VAL A 533 4.95 19.73 34.40
N GLY A 534 5.35 18.47 34.44
CA GLY A 534 6.47 17.99 35.23
C GLY A 534 6.28 16.59 35.81
N PRO A 535 7.40 15.90 36.10
CA PRO A 535 7.38 14.50 36.54
C PRO A 535 6.95 14.32 38.02
N ASN A 536 7.04 15.37 38.82
CA ASN A 536 6.83 15.30 40.30
C ASN A 536 5.56 16.01 40.78
N THR A 537 4.77 16.53 39.86
CA THR A 537 3.48 17.17 40.15
C THR A 537 2.38 16.44 39.36
N PRO A 538 1.12 16.44 39.83
CA PRO A 538 0.02 15.98 39.00
C PRO A 538 -0.12 16.95 37.80
N GLY A 539 0.61 16.65 36.74
CA GLY A 539 0.70 17.48 35.54
C GLY A 539 1.05 16.63 34.34
N ILE A 540 1.07 17.26 33.18
CA ILE A 540 1.37 16.60 31.90
C ILE A 540 2.88 16.39 31.79
N VAL A 541 3.28 15.22 31.40
CA VAL A 541 4.68 14.87 31.09
C VAL A 541 4.78 14.63 29.60
N PRO A 542 5.30 15.57 28.77
CA PRO A 542 5.52 15.35 27.35
C PRO A 542 6.41 14.13 27.11
N LEU A 543 5.99 13.23 26.22
CA LEU A 543 6.73 11.99 25.92
C LEU A 543 8.02 12.26 25.13
N SER A 544 8.07 13.32 24.35
CA SER A 544 9.22 13.69 23.54
C SER A 544 9.28 15.22 23.34
N PRO A 545 10.41 15.85 23.67
CA PRO A 545 10.59 17.27 23.39
C PRO A 545 10.47 17.65 21.91
N GLN A 546 10.77 16.69 21.01
CA GLN A 546 10.69 16.91 19.57
C GLN A 546 9.26 16.91 19.03
N THR A 547 8.33 16.31 19.77
CA THR A 547 6.91 16.22 19.41
C THR A 547 6.03 17.04 20.34
N GLU A 548 6.62 17.71 21.34
CA GLU A 548 5.89 18.65 22.19
C GLU A 548 5.20 19.70 21.32
N GLY A 549 3.93 19.97 21.61
CA GLY A 549 3.11 20.89 20.83
C GLY A 549 1.84 21.23 21.58
N LEU A 550 0.92 21.92 20.89
CA LEU A 550 -0.39 22.23 21.43
C LEU A 550 -1.11 20.95 21.83
N GLU A 551 -1.70 20.97 23.03
CA GLU A 551 -2.52 19.86 23.53
C GLU A 551 -3.66 19.54 22.57
N ASN A 552 -3.95 18.25 22.45
CA ASN A 552 -5.18 17.81 21.81
C ASN A 552 -6.36 18.09 22.74
N VAL A 553 -7.27 18.92 22.28
CA VAL A 553 -8.51 19.26 22.99
C VAL A 553 -9.69 18.90 22.11
N VAL A 554 -10.48 17.94 22.56
CA VAL A 554 -11.61 17.38 21.83
C VAL A 554 -12.92 17.89 22.42
N PHE A 555 -13.74 18.47 21.57
CA PHE A 555 -15.10 18.91 21.83
C PHE A 555 -16.10 17.99 21.13
N ASN A 556 -17.39 18.22 21.31
CA ASN A 556 -18.42 17.40 20.67
C ASN A 556 -18.38 17.45 19.13
N ASN A 557 -18.03 18.60 18.55
CA ASN A 557 -18.10 18.81 17.10
C ASN A 557 -16.74 19.07 16.44
N TYR A 558 -15.72 19.37 17.21
CA TYR A 558 -14.39 19.71 16.69
C TYR A 558 -13.29 19.33 17.67
N SER A 559 -12.07 19.34 17.17
CA SER A 559 -10.85 19.19 17.98
C SER A 559 -9.78 20.17 17.51
N ILE A 560 -8.94 20.59 18.45
CA ILE A 560 -7.73 21.40 18.21
C ILE A 560 -6.52 20.65 18.77
N GLY A 561 -5.32 21.06 18.35
CA GLY A 561 -4.06 20.52 18.87
C GLY A 561 -3.36 19.54 17.93
N THR A 562 -2.15 19.19 18.33
CA THR A 562 -1.20 18.44 17.47
C THR A 562 -1.24 16.93 17.65
N ASP A 563 -2.01 16.45 18.61
CA ASP A 563 -1.99 15.02 18.93
C ASP A 563 -2.71 14.21 17.86
N THR A 564 -1.93 13.47 17.12
CA THR A 564 -2.39 12.46 16.17
C THR A 564 -1.92 11.10 16.65
N ASN A 565 -2.50 10.04 16.12
CA ASN A 565 -1.95 8.70 16.28
C ASN A 565 -0.82 8.51 15.24
N GLU A 566 0.31 9.16 15.46
CA GLU A 566 1.47 8.99 14.59
C GLU A 566 1.94 7.54 14.62
N LEU A 567 2.05 6.93 13.45
CA LEU A 567 2.48 5.56 13.30
C LEU A 567 3.71 5.49 12.41
N ARG A 568 4.85 5.10 12.99
CA ARG A 568 6.07 4.78 12.24
C ARG A 568 6.20 3.28 12.13
N GLN A 569 6.14 2.79 10.89
CA GLN A 569 6.30 1.38 10.59
C GLN A 569 7.41 1.19 9.56
N SER A 570 8.25 0.19 9.77
CA SER A 570 9.25 -0.21 8.79
C SER A 570 9.32 -1.73 8.74
N ASN A 571 8.88 -2.27 7.62
CA ASN A 571 8.89 -3.69 7.33
C ASN A 571 10.07 -4.03 6.42
N ASN A 572 10.69 -5.16 6.63
CA ASN A 572 11.72 -5.69 5.76
C ASN A 572 11.47 -7.18 5.55
N THR A 573 11.30 -7.59 4.31
CA THR A 573 11.16 -8.99 3.91
C THR A 573 12.36 -9.41 3.09
N PHE A 574 13.03 -10.46 3.55
CA PHE A 574 14.09 -11.13 2.81
C PHE A 574 13.55 -12.47 2.33
N GLN A 575 13.52 -12.68 1.02
CA GLN A 575 13.01 -13.89 0.42
C GLN A 575 14.11 -14.60 -0.37
N TRP A 576 14.15 -15.92 -0.26
CA TRP A 576 14.93 -16.82 -1.09
C TRP A 576 13.99 -17.88 -1.64
N LEU A 577 13.97 -18.02 -2.95
CA LEU A 577 13.13 -18.98 -3.66
C LEU A 577 13.99 -19.77 -4.64
N ASP A 578 13.78 -21.09 -4.70
CA ASP A 578 14.42 -21.96 -5.66
C ASP A 578 13.43 -23.00 -6.20
N ASN A 579 13.27 -23.03 -7.54
CA ASN A 579 12.37 -23.91 -8.26
C ASN A 579 13.12 -24.72 -9.30
N PHE A 580 13.00 -26.02 -9.27
CA PHE A 580 13.56 -26.94 -10.25
C PHE A 580 12.46 -27.62 -11.06
N SER A 581 12.60 -27.60 -12.39
CA SER A 581 11.71 -28.28 -13.31
C SER A 581 12.48 -29.28 -14.16
N LYS A 582 11.93 -30.52 -14.32
CA LYS A 582 12.52 -31.59 -15.12
C LYS A 582 11.45 -32.33 -15.93
N VAL A 583 11.66 -32.43 -17.22
CA VAL A 583 10.84 -33.24 -18.10
C VAL A 583 11.47 -34.65 -18.24
N VAL A 584 10.68 -35.68 -17.93
CA VAL A 584 11.06 -37.09 -18.01
C VAL A 584 9.97 -37.87 -18.76
N GLY A 585 10.14 -38.09 -20.06
CA GLY A 585 9.11 -38.73 -20.89
C GLY A 585 7.82 -37.90 -20.95
N THR A 586 6.74 -38.44 -20.42
CA THR A 586 5.43 -37.75 -20.34
C THR A 586 5.22 -36.97 -19.05
N HIS A 587 6.17 -36.99 -18.12
CA HIS A 587 6.11 -36.32 -16.82
C HIS A 587 6.85 -35.01 -16.86
N THR A 588 6.27 -33.95 -16.26
CA THR A 588 6.95 -32.72 -15.93
C THR A 588 6.95 -32.58 -14.43
N ILE A 589 8.10 -32.84 -13.82
CA ILE A 589 8.29 -32.79 -12.38
C ILE A 589 8.79 -31.40 -12.02
N LYS A 590 8.10 -30.71 -11.08
CA LYS A 590 8.55 -29.49 -10.44
C LYS A 590 8.78 -29.77 -8.96
N ALA A 591 9.82 -29.21 -8.38
CA ALA A 591 10.07 -29.22 -6.94
C ALA A 591 10.82 -27.95 -6.56
N GLY A 592 10.56 -27.44 -5.38
CA GLY A 592 11.20 -26.22 -4.94
C GLY A 592 10.86 -25.85 -3.51
N GLY A 593 11.28 -24.67 -3.14
CA GLY A 593 10.97 -24.11 -1.84
C GLY A 593 11.31 -22.66 -1.76
N GLU A 594 10.73 -22.02 -0.78
CA GLU A 594 10.98 -20.63 -0.44
C GLU A 594 11.21 -20.46 1.05
N PHE A 595 11.99 -19.47 1.38
CA PHE A 595 12.24 -19.06 2.75
C PHE A 595 12.07 -17.55 2.86
N HIS A 596 11.21 -17.10 3.77
CA HIS A 596 11.05 -15.69 4.12
C HIS A 596 11.63 -15.42 5.51
N TYR A 597 12.20 -14.24 5.67
CA TYR A 597 12.51 -13.66 6.96
C TYR A 597 11.94 -12.24 7.01
N ASP A 598 10.85 -12.10 7.77
CA ASP A 598 10.07 -10.89 7.85
C ASP A 598 10.35 -10.15 9.14
N GLN A 599 10.46 -8.85 9.04
CA GLN A 599 10.72 -7.95 10.15
C GLN A 599 9.72 -6.80 10.12
N VAL A 600 8.85 -6.74 11.10
CA VAL A 600 7.93 -5.62 11.33
C VAL A 600 8.46 -4.81 12.51
N ASN A 601 8.77 -3.54 12.28
CA ASN A 601 9.18 -2.61 13.33
C ASN A 601 8.15 -1.47 13.36
N THR A 602 7.34 -1.43 14.41
CA THR A 602 6.27 -0.46 14.55
C THR A 602 6.49 0.37 15.81
N HIS A 603 6.32 1.68 15.68
CA HIS A 603 6.33 2.63 16.78
C HIS A 603 5.06 3.47 16.67
N ALA A 604 4.05 3.10 17.43
CA ALA A 604 2.83 3.88 17.58
C ALA A 604 3.05 4.99 18.62
N ILE A 605 2.80 6.21 18.24
CA ILE A 605 2.91 7.40 19.08
C ILE A 605 1.52 8.04 19.14
N ALA A 606 0.73 7.68 20.12
CA ALA A 606 -0.60 8.20 20.29
C ALA A 606 -0.67 9.06 21.56
N GLN A 607 -1.40 10.18 21.50
CA GLN A 607 -1.67 11.04 22.66
C GLN A 607 -0.40 11.38 23.48
N PHE A 608 0.69 11.70 22.79
CA PHE A 608 2.00 11.90 23.42
C PHE A 608 2.08 13.18 24.26
N ASN A 609 1.32 14.23 23.90
CA ASN A 609 1.15 15.43 24.73
C ASN A 609 -0.04 15.30 25.69
N GLY A 610 -0.84 14.27 25.56
CA GLY A 610 -2.12 14.09 26.21
C GLY A 610 -3.30 14.64 25.39
N SER A 611 -4.50 14.20 25.75
CA SER A 611 -5.74 14.62 25.12
C SER A 611 -6.77 14.95 26.21
N PHE A 612 -7.31 16.16 26.17
CA PHE A 612 -8.41 16.59 27.02
C PHE A 612 -9.73 16.51 26.26
N LEU A 613 -10.69 15.78 26.81
CA LEU A 613 -12.02 15.61 26.24
C LEU A 613 -13.03 16.42 27.02
N PHE A 614 -13.74 17.32 26.34
CA PHE A 614 -14.80 18.13 26.89
C PHE A 614 -16.13 17.75 26.23
N PHE A 615 -17.04 17.17 26.99
CA PHE A 615 -18.34 16.69 26.48
C PHE A 615 -19.53 17.27 27.27
N GLY A 616 -19.31 18.32 28.05
CA GLY A 616 -20.37 18.95 28.82
C GLY A 616 -20.71 18.20 30.11
N SER A 617 -19.82 17.41 30.66
CA SER A 617 -20.09 16.54 31.82
C SER A 617 -20.37 17.35 33.12
N GLN A 618 -19.84 18.56 33.24
CA GLN A 618 -20.04 19.41 34.39
C GLN A 618 -21.20 20.41 34.18
N THR A 619 -21.15 21.19 33.12
CA THR A 619 -22.10 22.27 32.91
C THR A 619 -23.24 21.95 31.96
N GLY A 620 -23.10 20.88 31.15
CA GLY A 620 -23.96 20.55 30.03
C GLY A 620 -23.42 21.08 28.68
N SER A 621 -22.41 21.96 28.69
CA SER A 621 -21.76 22.52 27.52
C SER A 621 -20.27 22.19 27.52
N ASP A 622 -19.78 21.58 26.43
CA ASP A 622 -18.37 21.27 26.22
C ASP A 622 -17.49 22.53 26.24
N PHE A 623 -17.95 23.61 25.61
CA PHE A 623 -17.21 24.87 25.58
C PHE A 623 -17.16 25.57 26.95
N VAL A 624 -18.23 25.49 27.73
CA VAL A 624 -18.24 26.06 29.10
C VAL A 624 -17.37 25.24 30.03
N ASP A 625 -17.41 23.92 29.93
CA ASP A 625 -16.51 23.02 30.65
C ASP A 625 -15.04 23.34 30.31
N PHE A 626 -14.72 23.64 29.04
CA PHE A 626 -13.39 24.07 28.62
C PHE A 626 -12.97 25.40 29.23
N LEU A 627 -13.82 26.43 29.21
CA LEU A 627 -13.53 27.72 29.82
C LEU A 627 -13.19 27.58 31.31
N LEU A 628 -13.96 26.76 32.01
CA LEU A 628 -13.79 26.52 33.45
C LEU A 628 -12.67 25.53 33.78
N GLY A 629 -12.14 24.81 32.81
CA GLY A 629 -11.08 23.81 32.99
C GLY A 629 -11.57 22.47 33.58
N ALA A 630 -12.76 22.04 33.21
CA ALA A 630 -13.44 20.84 33.71
C ALA A 630 -13.54 19.72 32.61
N PRO A 631 -12.45 19.10 32.22
CA PRO A 631 -12.50 18.06 31.21
C PRO A 631 -13.31 16.84 31.71
N THR A 632 -14.04 16.20 30.79
CA THR A 632 -14.72 14.92 31.05
C THR A 632 -13.71 13.81 31.27
N GLN A 633 -12.61 13.85 30.50
CA GLN A 633 -11.55 12.84 30.54
C GLN A 633 -10.23 13.45 30.09
N TYR A 634 -9.14 12.91 30.63
CA TYR A 634 -7.78 13.11 30.15
C TYR A 634 -7.16 11.77 29.82
N ASN A 635 -6.54 11.67 28.65
CA ASN A 635 -5.82 10.49 28.19
C ASN A 635 -4.39 10.86 27.82
N GLN A 636 -3.44 10.04 28.22
CA GLN A 636 -2.07 10.11 27.71
C GLN A 636 -1.54 8.69 27.52
N SER A 637 -0.87 8.45 26.41
CA SER A 637 -0.26 7.17 26.08
C SER A 637 1.26 7.24 26.15
N GLN A 638 1.88 6.11 26.32
CA GLN A 638 3.33 5.95 26.22
C GLN A 638 3.67 5.24 24.93
N LEU A 639 4.79 5.64 24.30
CA LEU A 639 5.35 4.95 23.14
C LEU A 639 5.50 3.44 23.42
N GLN A 640 4.91 2.62 22.56
CA GLN A 640 5.04 1.17 22.61
C GLN A 640 5.63 0.65 21.30
N PRO A 641 6.93 0.36 21.23
CA PRO A 641 7.53 -0.24 20.06
C PRO A 641 7.15 -1.71 19.98
N PHE A 642 6.83 -2.16 18.77
CA PHE A 642 6.61 -3.57 18.45
C PHE A 642 7.66 -4.03 17.44
N TYR A 643 8.30 -5.18 17.70
CA TYR A 643 9.32 -5.79 16.85
C TYR A 643 8.91 -7.21 16.47
N GLY A 644 8.08 -7.34 15.44
CA GLY A 644 7.69 -8.64 14.89
C GLY A 644 8.84 -9.27 14.11
N ARG A 645 8.97 -10.59 14.23
CA ARG A 645 9.94 -11.39 13.47
C ARG A 645 9.27 -12.70 13.09
N ASN A 646 9.14 -12.93 11.79
CA ASN A 646 8.61 -14.16 11.24
C ASN A 646 9.68 -14.88 10.43
N LYS A 647 9.54 -16.20 10.31
CA LYS A 647 10.31 -17.04 9.41
C LYS A 647 9.35 -18.06 8.82
N TYR A 648 9.20 -17.98 7.53
CA TYR A 648 8.39 -18.91 6.76
C TYR A 648 9.29 -19.83 5.92
N LEU A 649 8.94 -21.11 5.84
CA LEU A 649 9.57 -22.07 4.96
C LEU A 649 8.48 -22.87 4.26
N GLY A 650 8.37 -22.69 2.94
CA GLY A 650 7.51 -23.44 2.06
C GLY A 650 8.33 -24.44 1.25
N LEU A 651 7.85 -25.67 1.10
CA LEU A 651 8.43 -26.70 0.23
C LEU A 651 7.32 -27.33 -0.59
N TYR A 652 7.59 -27.62 -1.87
CA TYR A 652 6.61 -28.28 -2.72
C TYR A 652 7.26 -29.29 -3.68
N ALA A 653 6.43 -30.22 -4.16
CA ALA A 653 6.73 -31.09 -5.30
C ALA A 653 5.44 -31.32 -6.09
N GLN A 654 5.55 -31.29 -7.41
CA GLN A 654 4.43 -31.45 -8.34
C GLN A 654 4.86 -32.31 -9.54
N ASP A 655 3.94 -33.14 -10.02
CA ASP A 655 4.09 -33.83 -11.31
C ASP A 655 2.90 -33.54 -12.23
N SER A 656 3.18 -33.07 -13.42
CA SER A 656 2.20 -32.89 -14.48
C SER A 656 2.38 -34.02 -15.49
N TRP A 657 1.48 -35.01 -15.47
CA TRP A 657 1.54 -36.21 -16.32
C TRP A 657 0.64 -36.06 -17.53
N ARG A 658 1.26 -36.15 -18.73
CA ARG A 658 0.53 -36.22 -20.00
C ARG A 658 0.20 -37.67 -20.32
N LEU A 659 -1.09 -37.98 -20.34
CA LEU A 659 -1.63 -39.28 -20.69
C LEU A 659 -1.66 -39.52 -22.23
#